data_d3ec56bf21ac348b15a90df1f8b55bdc
#
_entry.id   d3ec56bf21ac348b15a90df1f8b55bdc
#
_cell.length_a   1.000
_cell.length_b   1.000
_cell.length_c   1.000
_cell.angle_alpha   90.00
_cell.angle_beta   90.00
_cell.angle_gamma   90.00
#
_symmetry.space_group_name_H-M   'P 1'
#
loop_
_entity.id
_entity.type
_entity.pdbx_description
1 polymer ?
#
loop_
_entity_poly.entity_id
_entity_poly.type
_entity_poly.pdbx_seq_one_letter_code
_entity_poly.pdbx_strand_id
1 'polypeptide(L)'
;ATETEKTVYLEEDHLGLNEVVVTGSRTARPIKMSPVTTQVLGGKQLVEAGYSNLQQALQQETPGLNIQKVGFGNEISMQGLDARHVLFLMDGERMTGDMAGNLDYERFNLHAIDRIEIVKGASSTLYGSRAAGAVINLITKKTTKPLSIDAGVRYGQMNERNYKNPQPKDFLYMFEKNADRPNLQGWVSAGFKAGKVTSQTDAWYSSSDAFYMYQAENDKKVYTQEANPFLPHDITVVNSSSRPPMGIEGKEHITVSQKLYYDPTDDLSVLVYGSTFFMNTYDLIQDMTFSQARDWTAGAKLTYHVKDWFSVTGSLHADFYDRFKRHERIDTRNKDYESSIWQPRLTITSNYFDGHSLIFGVEHTSDELTSDRFSGNANHDLKTRALKETEYFLQDEWTINPKWMVSAGLRTNFSKAFGFMGMPKIAAKYSPNERWSIRANYSMGYRSPSIKELFFNWDHLGMFMIRGNENMQPEKNNYFSLGAEYSNDRLFLSGTAYGNYFRDKIEGVWRIYDMQYNFEYTNLSKQRLLGLEALLRWHVLDCLTLNGTYSFVNVSKNEGIQVNTTSPHAATASLDYKFTKKNYRLNAVFSASYMGRKKFDVQDRVFVEEDNKSYDAYFRCDLPQYVLCNLSVSQTFYNKVKLTLGVDNIFNYVPKTLGSGITMFNVPATPGTRGWVQLEFMLDDVINSLRKKK
;
A
#
# COMPACT_ATOMS: atom_id res chain seq x y z
N ALA A 1 21.34 -1.67 54.45
CA ALA A 1 20.95 -2.46 53.30
C ALA A 1 21.65 -1.89 52.08
N THR A 2 22.67 -2.59 51.58
CA THR A 2 23.39 -2.21 50.34
C THR A 2 22.50 -2.59 49.15
N GLU A 3 22.03 -1.60 48.41
CA GLU A 3 21.44 -1.80 47.11
C GLU A 3 22.53 -2.34 46.16
N THR A 4 22.36 -3.58 45.76
CA THR A 4 23.17 -4.19 44.71
C THR A 4 22.64 -3.65 43.39
N GLU A 5 23.39 -2.77 42.72
CA GLU A 5 23.12 -2.39 41.32
C GLU A 5 23.13 -3.67 40.46
N LYS A 6 21.97 -4.03 39.95
CA LYS A 6 21.81 -5.12 39.00
C LYS A 6 21.96 -4.54 37.59
N THR A 7 23.13 -4.73 36.99
CA THR A 7 23.32 -4.39 35.57
C THR A 7 22.55 -5.38 34.73
N VAL A 8 21.45 -4.90 34.11
CA VAL A 8 20.66 -5.68 33.13
C VAL A 8 21.26 -5.39 31.76
N TYR A 9 21.85 -6.38 31.14
CA TYR A 9 22.22 -6.31 29.72
C TYR A 9 20.97 -6.56 28.89
N LEU A 10 20.57 -5.57 28.14
CA LEU A 10 19.51 -5.71 27.12
C LEU A 10 20.19 -6.17 25.83
N GLU A 11 19.85 -7.36 25.37
CA GLU A 11 20.18 -7.79 24.02
C GLU A 11 19.23 -7.13 23.01
N GLU A 12 19.77 -6.65 21.90
CA GLU A 12 18.98 -6.06 20.82
C GLU A 12 18.12 -7.17 20.19
N ASP A 13 16.79 -6.99 20.16
CA ASP A 13 15.86 -7.92 19.50
C ASP A 13 15.98 -7.77 17.98
N HIS A 14 16.99 -8.39 17.40
CA HIS A 14 17.29 -8.33 15.98
C HIS A 14 16.18 -8.89 15.08
N LEU A 15 15.27 -9.68 15.62
CA LEU A 15 14.16 -10.28 14.87
C LEU A 15 12.83 -9.53 15.05
N GLY A 16 12.77 -8.56 15.97
CA GLY A 16 11.58 -7.73 16.22
C GLY A 16 10.37 -8.52 16.78
N LEU A 17 10.60 -9.70 17.39
CA LEU A 17 9.55 -10.59 17.85
C LEU A 17 8.87 -10.13 19.14
N ASN A 18 9.51 -9.26 19.90
CA ASN A 18 8.98 -8.66 21.12
C ASN A 18 8.33 -7.28 20.86
N GLU A 19 8.28 -6.84 19.61
CA GLU A 19 7.62 -5.59 19.27
C GLU A 19 6.13 -5.62 19.62
N VAL A 20 5.64 -4.49 20.09
CA VAL A 20 4.23 -4.32 20.46
C VAL A 20 3.44 -3.92 19.23
N VAL A 21 2.37 -4.65 18.94
CA VAL A 21 1.47 -4.41 17.82
C VAL A 21 0.08 -4.02 18.31
N VAL A 22 -0.63 -3.24 17.53
CA VAL A 22 -2.00 -2.83 17.80
C VAL A 22 -2.99 -3.26 16.70
N THR A 23 -2.51 -3.47 15.46
CA THR A 23 -3.39 -3.69 14.31
C THR A 23 -4.10 -5.04 14.35
N GLY A 24 -3.48 -6.09 14.85
CA GLY A 24 -4.08 -7.42 14.91
C GLY A 24 -5.27 -7.54 15.87
N SER A 25 -5.34 -6.68 16.88
CA SER A 25 -6.30 -6.77 17.99
C SER A 25 -6.92 -5.44 18.41
N ARG A 26 -6.49 -4.31 17.85
CA ARG A 26 -6.77 -2.93 18.34
C ARG A 26 -6.33 -2.68 19.80
N THR A 27 -5.59 -3.59 20.39
CA THR A 27 -4.98 -3.46 21.72
C THR A 27 -3.49 -3.70 21.61
N ALA A 28 -2.69 -2.91 22.36
CA ALA A 28 -1.25 -3.04 22.36
C ALA A 28 -0.79 -4.36 23.00
N ARG A 29 -0.06 -5.19 22.26
CA ARG A 29 0.49 -6.46 22.76
C ARG A 29 1.71 -6.92 21.99
N PRO A 30 2.59 -7.73 22.59
CA PRO A 30 3.71 -8.33 21.86
C PRO A 30 3.23 -9.20 20.70
N ILE A 31 3.94 -9.17 19.59
CA ILE A 31 3.61 -9.91 18.36
C ILE A 31 3.54 -11.42 18.62
N LYS A 32 4.42 -11.92 19.50
CA LYS A 32 4.40 -13.32 19.96
C LYS A 32 3.08 -13.73 20.62
N MET A 33 2.30 -12.78 21.13
CA MET A 33 1.03 -13.01 21.79
C MET A 33 -0.18 -12.72 20.90
N SER A 34 0.01 -12.47 19.59
CA SER A 34 -1.10 -12.28 18.64
C SER A 34 -1.56 -13.62 18.08
N PRO A 35 -2.86 -13.97 18.17
CA PRO A 35 -3.40 -15.16 17.50
C PRO A 35 -3.55 -14.97 15.99
N VAL A 36 -3.54 -13.73 15.52
CA VAL A 36 -3.58 -13.38 14.10
C VAL A 36 -2.16 -13.15 13.57
N THR A 37 -1.87 -13.68 12.39
CA THR A 37 -0.58 -13.46 11.74
C THR A 37 -0.42 -11.98 11.42
N THR A 38 0.48 -11.32 12.15
CA THR A 38 0.82 -9.90 11.97
C THR A 38 2.30 -9.81 11.67
N GLN A 39 2.65 -9.15 10.58
CA GLN A 39 4.03 -8.81 10.26
C GLN A 39 4.31 -7.38 10.72
N VAL A 40 5.47 -7.14 11.32
CA VAL A 40 5.95 -5.82 11.70
C VAL A 40 7.24 -5.52 10.98
N LEU A 41 7.32 -4.31 10.44
CA LEU A 41 8.50 -3.76 9.78
C LEU A 41 8.90 -2.50 10.53
N GLY A 42 10.02 -2.53 11.25
CA GLY A 42 10.53 -1.38 11.98
C GLY A 42 10.98 -0.25 11.05
N GLY A 43 10.52 0.98 11.26
CA GLY A 43 10.85 2.12 10.41
C GLY A 43 12.35 2.39 10.33
N LYS A 44 13.06 2.26 11.45
CA LYS A 44 14.53 2.38 11.49
C LYS A 44 15.21 1.33 10.59
N GLN A 45 14.77 0.08 10.62
CA GLN A 45 15.30 -1.00 9.79
C GLN A 45 15.09 -0.71 8.30
N LEU A 46 13.89 -0.21 7.94
CA LEU A 46 13.56 0.15 6.56
C LEU A 46 14.43 1.30 6.03
N VAL A 47 14.66 2.32 6.86
CA VAL A 47 15.56 3.43 6.49
C VAL A 47 17.02 2.96 6.41
N GLU A 48 17.47 2.07 7.30
CA GLU A 48 18.82 1.49 7.26
C GLU A 48 19.04 0.61 6.03
N ALA A 49 18.01 -0.11 5.56
CA ALA A 49 18.04 -0.88 4.32
C ALA A 49 18.15 -0.01 3.06
N GLY A 50 18.00 1.31 3.18
CA GLY A 50 18.22 2.27 2.10
C GLY A 50 17.06 2.36 1.10
N TYR A 51 15.85 1.89 1.45
CA TYR A 51 14.68 2.01 0.60
C TYR A 51 14.36 3.47 0.28
N SER A 52 13.99 3.71 -0.97
CA SER A 52 13.74 5.08 -1.45
C SER A 52 12.37 5.62 -1.04
N ASN A 53 11.43 4.72 -0.81
CA ASN A 53 10.05 5.06 -0.47
C ASN A 53 9.33 3.86 0.17
N LEU A 54 8.13 4.12 0.68
CA LEU A 54 7.29 3.12 1.31
C LEU A 54 6.98 1.93 0.38
N GLN A 55 6.74 2.17 -0.89
CA GLN A 55 6.40 1.12 -1.86
C GLN A 55 7.52 0.10 -2.00
N GLN A 56 8.75 0.57 -2.20
CA GLN A 56 9.93 -0.30 -2.30
C GLN A 56 10.13 -1.11 -1.01
N ALA A 57 10.00 -0.47 0.15
CA ALA A 57 10.11 -1.14 1.45
C ALA A 57 9.07 -2.25 1.61
N LEU A 58 7.80 -1.95 1.36
CA LEU A 58 6.71 -2.91 1.48
C LEU A 58 6.86 -4.07 0.51
N GLN A 59 7.22 -3.80 -0.75
CA GLN A 59 7.39 -4.83 -1.76
C GLN A 59 8.53 -5.80 -1.44
N GLN A 60 9.64 -5.29 -0.89
CA GLN A 60 10.80 -6.12 -0.55
C GLN A 60 10.59 -6.96 0.70
N GLU A 61 9.86 -6.42 1.68
CA GLU A 61 9.77 -7.04 3.01
C GLU A 61 8.49 -7.87 3.23
N THR A 62 7.48 -7.74 2.36
CA THR A 62 6.17 -8.36 2.59
C THR A 62 5.84 -9.42 1.54
N PRO A 63 5.84 -10.72 1.90
CA PRO A 63 5.44 -11.77 0.97
C PRO A 63 3.98 -11.59 0.52
N GLY A 64 3.73 -11.79 -0.78
CA GLY A 64 2.40 -11.66 -1.36
C GLY A 64 1.93 -10.24 -1.64
N LEU A 65 2.67 -9.23 -1.20
CA LEU A 65 2.41 -7.83 -1.56
C LEU A 65 3.21 -7.46 -2.81
N ASN A 66 2.52 -6.97 -3.81
CA ASN A 66 3.12 -6.40 -5.00
C ASN A 66 2.65 -4.97 -5.16
N ILE A 67 3.59 -4.03 -5.19
CA ILE A 67 3.33 -2.63 -5.48
C ILE A 67 4.19 -2.26 -6.68
N GLN A 68 3.55 -1.94 -7.80
CA GLN A 68 4.30 -1.50 -8.97
C GLN A 68 3.72 -0.19 -9.52
N LYS A 69 4.60 0.71 -9.92
CA LYS A 69 4.22 1.88 -10.71
C LYS A 69 3.84 1.38 -12.10
N VAL A 70 2.66 1.74 -12.55
CA VAL A 70 2.14 1.45 -13.90
C VAL A 70 1.80 2.75 -14.59
N GLY A 71 1.38 2.71 -15.85
CA GLY A 71 1.12 3.90 -16.66
C GLY A 71 0.28 4.99 -16.02
N PHE A 72 -0.71 4.63 -15.22
CA PHE A 72 -1.66 5.57 -14.61
C PHE A 72 -1.64 5.58 -13.08
N GLY A 73 -0.48 5.38 -12.48
CA GLY A 73 -0.33 5.42 -11.02
C GLY A 73 0.35 4.19 -10.45
N ASN A 74 -0.11 3.74 -9.29
CA ASN A 74 0.44 2.58 -8.61
C ASN A 74 -0.60 1.46 -8.56
N GLU A 75 -0.22 0.28 -9.02
CA GLU A 75 -1.01 -0.94 -8.81
C GLU A 75 -0.54 -1.63 -7.54
N ILE A 76 -1.47 -1.92 -6.63
CA ILE A 76 -1.21 -2.75 -5.46
C ILE A 76 -2.01 -4.04 -5.58
N SER A 77 -1.35 -5.14 -5.30
CA SER A 77 -2.03 -6.41 -5.07
C SER A 77 -1.45 -7.12 -3.84
N MET A 78 -2.34 -7.76 -3.07
CA MET A 78 -2.01 -8.57 -1.93
C MET A 78 -2.73 -9.89 -2.01
N GLN A 79 -1.97 -10.99 -2.03
CA GLN A 79 -2.55 -12.35 -2.13
C GLN A 79 -3.48 -12.53 -3.36
N GLY A 80 -3.21 -11.83 -4.46
CA GLY A 80 -4.03 -11.86 -5.67
C GLY A 80 -5.24 -10.93 -5.66
N LEU A 81 -5.39 -10.12 -4.62
CA LEU A 81 -6.44 -9.11 -4.49
C LEU A 81 -5.86 -7.72 -4.76
N ASP A 82 -6.62 -6.89 -5.45
CA ASP A 82 -6.22 -5.52 -5.80
C ASP A 82 -6.31 -4.53 -4.62
N ALA A 83 -5.92 -3.29 -4.86
CA ALA A 83 -5.90 -2.21 -3.87
C ALA A 83 -7.25 -1.96 -3.17
N ARG A 84 -8.38 -2.25 -3.82
CA ARG A 84 -9.73 -2.08 -3.26
C ARG A 84 -10.00 -3.01 -2.07
N HIS A 85 -9.20 -4.06 -1.91
CA HIS A 85 -9.27 -5.06 -0.83
C HIS A 85 -8.18 -4.88 0.22
N VAL A 86 -7.27 -3.92 0.04
CA VAL A 86 -6.18 -3.63 0.96
C VAL A 86 -6.43 -2.28 1.62
N LEU A 87 -6.66 -2.31 2.94
CA LEU A 87 -6.92 -1.10 3.71
C LEU A 87 -5.62 -0.50 4.23
N PHE A 88 -5.32 0.73 3.81
CA PHE A 88 -4.24 1.53 4.37
C PHE A 88 -4.74 2.44 5.49
N LEU A 89 -4.01 2.42 6.59
CA LEU A 89 -4.27 3.24 7.76
C LEU A 89 -3.02 4.06 8.13
N MET A 90 -3.24 5.25 8.67
CA MET A 90 -2.24 6.04 9.37
C MET A 90 -2.65 6.13 10.84
N ASP A 91 -1.85 5.54 11.75
CA ASP A 91 -2.15 5.46 13.19
C ASP A 91 -3.55 4.89 13.54
N GLY A 92 -4.03 3.96 12.69
CA GLY A 92 -5.33 3.31 12.83
C GLY A 92 -6.51 4.03 12.19
N GLU A 93 -6.28 5.18 11.53
CA GLU A 93 -7.31 5.97 10.86
C GLU A 93 -7.26 5.81 9.33
N ARG A 94 -8.42 5.81 8.69
CA ARG A 94 -8.53 5.63 7.22
C ARG A 94 -8.11 6.89 6.49
N MET A 95 -7.61 6.70 5.27
CA MET A 95 -7.23 7.79 4.38
C MET A 95 -8.10 7.80 3.12
N THR A 96 -8.40 8.99 2.61
CA THR A 96 -9.09 9.22 1.33
C THR A 96 -8.11 9.53 0.20
N GLY A 97 -8.65 9.95 -0.95
CA GLY A 97 -7.86 10.41 -2.09
C GLY A 97 -7.42 9.27 -2.99
N ASP A 98 -8.18 8.19 -3.02
CA ASP A 98 -7.96 7.14 -3.99
C ASP A 98 -8.47 7.56 -5.39
N MET A 99 -7.66 7.37 -6.40
CA MET A 99 -8.07 7.36 -7.79
C MET A 99 -8.07 5.92 -8.27
N ALA A 100 -9.18 5.44 -8.85
CA ALA A 100 -9.33 4.06 -9.32
C ALA A 100 -9.04 2.98 -8.26
N GLY A 101 -9.25 3.29 -6.97
CA GLY A 101 -8.98 2.37 -5.85
C GLY A 101 -7.54 2.40 -5.32
N ASN A 102 -6.66 3.19 -5.90
CA ASN A 102 -5.26 3.31 -5.47
C ASN A 102 -5.00 4.65 -4.79
N LEU A 103 -4.43 4.61 -3.59
CA LEU A 103 -3.91 5.79 -2.91
C LEU A 103 -2.62 6.28 -3.58
N ASP A 104 -2.30 7.55 -3.42
CA ASP A 104 -0.98 8.04 -3.75
C ASP A 104 0.00 7.71 -2.60
N TYR A 105 0.73 6.60 -2.76
CA TYR A 105 1.65 6.09 -1.72
C TYR A 105 2.92 6.94 -1.58
N GLU A 106 3.20 7.82 -2.54
CA GLU A 106 4.36 8.71 -2.48
C GLU A 106 4.18 9.80 -1.41
N ARG A 107 2.94 10.05 -0.95
CA ARG A 107 2.66 11.01 0.13
C ARG A 107 3.15 10.57 1.52
N PHE A 108 3.52 9.30 1.67
CA PHE A 108 3.98 8.76 2.95
C PHE A 108 5.48 8.90 3.12
N ASN A 109 5.90 9.67 4.12
CA ASN A 109 7.29 9.80 4.49
C ASN A 109 7.77 8.59 5.30
N LEU A 110 8.63 7.75 4.72
CA LEU A 110 9.20 6.61 5.41
C LEU A 110 10.00 7.01 6.67
N HIS A 111 10.60 8.20 6.67
CA HIS A 111 11.38 8.72 7.80
C HIS A 111 10.50 9.17 8.99
N ALA A 112 9.19 9.42 8.79
CA ALA A 112 8.24 9.71 9.86
C ALA A 112 7.63 8.44 10.48
N ILE A 113 7.85 7.26 9.89
CA ILE A 113 7.28 5.98 10.32
C ILE A 113 8.14 5.37 11.44
N ASP A 114 7.49 4.98 12.53
CA ASP A 114 8.09 4.18 13.60
C ASP A 114 8.11 2.70 13.22
N ARG A 115 6.95 2.19 12.77
CA ARG A 115 6.79 0.83 12.28
C ARG A 115 5.58 0.70 11.34
N ILE A 116 5.59 -0.35 10.55
CA ILE A 116 4.46 -0.74 9.70
C ILE A 116 3.92 -2.08 10.21
N GLU A 117 2.64 -2.13 10.53
CA GLU A 117 1.97 -3.34 10.95
C GLU A 117 1.07 -3.86 9.81
N ILE A 118 1.27 -5.11 9.41
CA ILE A 118 0.57 -5.74 8.29
C ILE A 118 -0.20 -6.96 8.81
N VAL A 119 -1.51 -6.91 8.72
CA VAL A 119 -2.41 -8.02 9.04
C VAL A 119 -2.96 -8.58 7.75
N LYS A 120 -2.64 -9.84 7.45
CA LYS A 120 -3.04 -10.51 6.22
C LYS A 120 -4.36 -11.23 6.36
N GLY A 121 -5.08 -11.33 5.24
CA GLY A 121 -6.38 -11.97 5.15
C GLY A 121 -7.53 -11.06 5.56
N ALA A 122 -8.73 -11.62 5.64
CA ALA A 122 -9.94 -10.86 5.93
C ALA A 122 -9.91 -10.31 7.36
N SER A 123 -9.61 -9.04 7.50
CA SER A 123 -9.59 -8.29 8.77
C SER A 123 -10.82 -7.39 8.94
N SER A 124 -11.85 -7.62 8.13
CA SER A 124 -13.09 -6.82 8.16
C SER A 124 -13.79 -6.82 9.51
N THR A 125 -13.61 -7.87 10.33
CA THR A 125 -14.13 -7.92 11.70
C THR A 125 -13.62 -6.79 12.59
N LEU A 126 -12.37 -6.30 12.40
CA LEU A 126 -11.84 -5.20 13.19
C LEU A 126 -11.92 -3.85 12.45
N TYR A 127 -11.76 -3.87 11.13
CA TYR A 127 -11.55 -2.64 10.34
C TYR A 127 -12.67 -2.35 9.34
N GLY A 128 -13.70 -3.21 9.25
CA GLY A 128 -14.88 -3.03 8.41
C GLY A 128 -14.63 -3.23 6.93
N SER A 129 -15.42 -2.55 6.11
CA SER A 129 -15.34 -2.58 4.66
C SER A 129 -13.94 -2.23 4.14
N ARG A 130 -13.53 -2.82 3.00
CA ARG A 130 -12.21 -2.73 2.34
C ARG A 130 -11.05 -3.51 3.01
N ALA A 131 -11.26 -4.11 4.19
CA ALA A 131 -10.24 -4.95 4.85
C ALA A 131 -10.41 -6.45 4.51
N ALA A 132 -10.88 -6.76 3.29
CA ALA A 132 -11.14 -8.14 2.86
C ALA A 132 -9.87 -8.93 2.51
N GLY A 133 -8.79 -8.26 2.13
CA GLY A 133 -7.50 -8.87 1.75
C GLY A 133 -6.39 -8.65 2.78
N ALA A 134 -6.20 -7.43 3.21
CA ALA A 134 -5.20 -7.06 4.22
C ALA A 134 -5.47 -5.69 4.84
N VAL A 135 -4.82 -5.45 5.98
CA VAL A 135 -4.70 -4.13 6.60
C VAL A 135 -3.22 -3.79 6.72
N ILE A 136 -2.82 -2.65 6.22
CA ILE A 136 -1.47 -2.08 6.36
C ILE A 136 -1.60 -0.79 7.16
N ASN A 137 -1.07 -0.79 8.38
CA ASN A 137 -1.16 0.33 9.30
C ASN A 137 0.22 0.96 9.51
N LEU A 138 0.36 2.21 9.09
CA LEU A 138 1.57 3.00 9.23
C LEU A 138 1.53 3.70 10.58
N ILE A 139 2.33 3.24 11.53
CA ILE A 139 2.45 3.86 12.85
C ILE A 139 3.56 4.90 12.79
N THR A 140 3.23 6.14 13.09
CA THR A 140 4.18 7.24 13.03
C THR A 140 4.98 7.38 14.33
N LYS A 141 6.14 8.03 14.24
CA LYS A 141 7.01 8.29 15.38
C LYS A 141 6.32 9.16 16.44
N LYS A 142 6.58 8.87 17.71
CA LYS A 142 6.29 9.74 18.86
C LYS A 142 7.58 9.90 19.65
N THR A 143 8.07 11.13 19.79
CA THR A 143 9.30 11.34 20.55
C THR A 143 9.11 11.05 22.05
N THR A 144 10.10 10.42 22.64
CA THR A 144 10.23 10.24 24.10
C THR A 144 11.28 11.16 24.70
N LYS A 145 12.08 11.81 23.85
CA LYS A 145 13.18 12.69 24.23
C LYS A 145 12.67 14.14 24.41
N PRO A 146 13.31 14.97 25.26
CA PRO A 146 12.96 16.39 25.36
C PRO A 146 13.04 17.13 24.03
N LEU A 147 13.97 16.76 23.15
CA LEU A 147 14.10 17.24 21.79
C LEU A 147 14.68 16.15 20.91
N SER A 148 14.09 15.92 19.74
CA SER A 148 14.56 14.99 18.71
C SER A 148 14.38 15.64 17.36
N ILE A 149 15.45 15.75 16.56
CA ILE A 149 15.39 16.34 15.22
C ILE A 149 16.18 15.45 14.27
N ASP A 150 15.47 14.90 13.28
CA ASP A 150 16.06 14.17 12.15
C ASP A 150 15.76 14.95 10.86
N ALA A 151 16.75 15.18 10.04
CA ALA A 151 16.58 15.86 8.75
C ALA A 151 17.46 15.21 7.68
N GLY A 152 17.04 15.26 6.45
CA GLY A 152 17.86 14.74 5.36
C GLY A 152 17.41 15.19 3.99
N VAL A 153 18.27 14.91 3.03
CA VAL A 153 18.06 15.18 1.61
C VAL A 153 18.55 14.00 0.79
N ARG A 154 17.81 13.66 -0.26
CA ARG A 154 18.19 12.69 -1.28
C ARG A 154 18.10 13.33 -2.65
N TYR A 155 19.10 13.10 -3.48
CA TYR A 155 19.13 13.48 -4.88
C TYR A 155 19.34 12.22 -5.72
N GLY A 156 18.56 12.07 -6.79
CA GLY A 156 18.68 10.94 -7.72
C GLY A 156 18.59 11.39 -9.16
N GLN A 157 19.25 10.63 -10.04
CA GLN A 157 19.23 10.86 -11.47
C GLN A 157 18.97 9.57 -12.23
N MET A 158 18.15 9.67 -13.28
CA MET A 158 17.82 8.56 -14.17
C MET A 158 18.89 8.41 -15.27
N ASN A 159 18.95 7.21 -15.86
CA ASN A 159 19.77 6.97 -17.02
C ASN A 159 19.22 7.74 -18.24
N GLU A 160 19.99 8.67 -18.79
CA GLU A 160 19.59 9.53 -19.93
C GLU A 160 19.16 8.74 -21.17
N ARG A 161 19.73 7.54 -21.41
CA ARG A 161 19.37 6.71 -22.58
C ARG A 161 17.93 6.25 -22.58
N ASN A 162 17.34 6.05 -21.39
CA ASN A 162 15.95 5.64 -21.26
C ASN A 162 15.01 6.82 -21.05
N TYR A 163 15.57 7.98 -20.76
CA TYR A 163 14.85 9.20 -20.46
C TYR A 163 14.61 10.05 -21.74
N LYS A 164 15.65 10.22 -22.57
CA LYS A 164 15.56 10.95 -23.83
C LYS A 164 15.20 9.99 -24.95
N ASN A 165 14.10 10.29 -25.66
CA ASN A 165 13.66 9.50 -26.80
C ASN A 165 14.73 9.48 -27.90
N PRO A 166 15.17 8.32 -28.41
CA PRO A 166 16.03 8.23 -29.57
C PRO A 166 15.31 8.48 -30.91
N GLN A 167 13.98 8.68 -30.93
CA GLN A 167 13.19 8.92 -32.16
C GLN A 167 13.17 10.38 -32.59
N PRO A 168 12.75 10.70 -33.83
CA PRO A 168 13.20 11.89 -34.55
C PRO A 168 12.94 13.20 -33.80
N LYS A 169 13.95 14.04 -33.85
CA LYS A 169 14.11 15.29 -33.09
C LYS A 169 12.97 16.31 -33.21
N ASP A 170 12.07 16.17 -34.18
CA ASP A 170 11.16 17.25 -34.54
C ASP A 170 9.87 17.29 -33.70
N PHE A 171 9.41 16.17 -33.22
CA PHE A 171 8.18 16.11 -32.41
C PHE A 171 8.43 16.31 -30.89
N LEU A 172 9.57 15.88 -30.39
CA LEU A 172 9.91 15.91 -28.97
C LEU A 172 10.72 17.12 -28.54
N TYR A 173 11.33 17.85 -29.51
CA TYR A 173 12.13 19.04 -29.23
C TYR A 173 11.32 20.15 -28.49
N MET A 174 10.02 20.17 -28.66
CA MET A 174 9.16 21.11 -27.95
C MET A 174 9.02 20.77 -26.45
N PHE A 175 9.32 19.53 -26.03
CA PHE A 175 9.14 19.04 -24.66
C PHE A 175 10.44 18.95 -23.86
N GLU A 176 11.60 19.08 -24.50
CA GLU A 176 12.92 19.01 -23.84
C GLU A 176 13.14 20.05 -22.74
N LYS A 177 12.45 21.19 -22.79
CA LYS A 177 12.63 22.27 -21.82
C LYS A 177 12.06 22.03 -20.44
N ASN A 178 11.12 21.11 -20.27
CA ASN A 178 10.42 20.87 -18.99
C ASN A 178 10.82 19.56 -18.31
N ALA A 179 11.68 18.78 -18.94
CA ALA A 179 12.02 17.43 -18.53
C ALA A 179 13.21 17.32 -17.55
N ASP A 180 13.84 18.43 -17.17
CA ASP A 180 15.05 18.44 -16.34
C ASP A 180 14.75 18.70 -14.85
N ARG A 181 13.67 18.12 -14.30
CA ARG A 181 13.43 18.20 -12.86
C ARG A 181 14.18 17.09 -12.13
N PRO A 182 14.98 17.41 -11.12
CA PRO A 182 15.72 16.41 -10.36
C PRO A 182 14.76 15.54 -9.53
N ASN A 183 15.10 14.26 -9.37
CA ASN A 183 14.49 13.44 -8.33
C ASN A 183 15.07 13.88 -6.98
N LEU A 184 14.38 14.77 -6.30
CA LEU A 184 14.79 15.36 -5.03
C LEU A 184 13.81 14.97 -3.93
N GLN A 185 14.34 14.56 -2.78
CA GLN A 185 13.56 14.33 -1.58
C GLN A 185 14.21 15.09 -0.42
N GLY A 186 13.38 15.67 0.44
CA GLY A 186 13.82 16.36 1.64
C GLY A 186 12.85 16.11 2.78
N TRP A 187 13.35 15.92 3.99
CA TRP A 187 12.52 15.70 5.17
C TRP A 187 13.08 16.33 6.42
N VAL A 188 12.17 16.65 7.32
CA VAL A 188 12.45 17.04 8.69
C VAL A 188 11.43 16.35 9.59
N SER A 189 11.90 15.71 10.65
CA SER A 189 11.10 15.14 11.72
C SER A 189 11.56 15.75 13.04
N ALA A 190 10.69 16.51 13.70
CA ALA A 190 11.00 17.25 14.92
C ALA A 190 10.05 16.88 16.04
N GLY A 191 10.58 16.29 17.10
CA GLY A 191 9.84 15.92 18.30
C GLY A 191 10.27 16.76 19.49
N PHE A 192 9.30 17.20 20.29
CA PHE A 192 9.51 17.97 21.50
C PHE A 192 8.64 17.42 22.64
N LYS A 193 9.25 17.17 23.81
CA LYS A 193 8.55 16.72 25.01
C LYS A 193 8.88 17.62 26.19
N ALA A 194 7.85 18.22 26.78
CA ALA A 194 7.96 19.04 27.98
C ALA A 194 6.83 18.68 28.96
N GLY A 195 7.22 18.06 30.07
CA GLY A 195 6.26 17.60 31.08
C GLY A 195 5.18 16.70 30.47
N LYS A 196 3.93 17.14 30.52
CA LYS A 196 2.74 16.40 30.07
C LYS A 196 2.41 16.61 28.57
N VAL A 197 3.17 17.42 27.86
CA VAL A 197 2.95 17.74 26.46
C VAL A 197 4.05 17.13 25.60
N THR A 198 3.65 16.43 24.52
CA THR A 198 4.56 15.96 23.48
C THR A 198 4.06 16.47 22.13
N SER A 199 4.94 17.11 21.37
CA SER A 199 4.68 17.60 20.01
C SER A 199 5.56 16.85 19.02
N GLN A 200 4.98 16.42 17.91
CA GLN A 200 5.69 15.77 16.81
C GLN A 200 5.28 16.45 15.51
N THR A 201 6.27 17.00 14.80
CA THR A 201 6.09 17.67 13.50
C THR A 201 6.92 16.93 12.47
N ASP A 202 6.31 16.55 11.35
CA ASP A 202 7.01 15.90 10.24
C ASP A 202 6.70 16.68 8.95
N ALA A 203 7.73 17.01 8.19
CA ALA A 203 7.63 17.63 6.88
C ALA A 203 8.38 16.79 5.84
N TRP A 204 7.77 16.61 4.69
CA TRP A 204 8.28 15.80 3.59
C TRP A 204 8.06 16.50 2.27
N TYR A 205 9.11 16.63 1.50
CA TYR A 205 9.08 17.08 0.11
C TYR A 205 9.63 16.00 -0.80
N SER A 206 9.00 15.75 -1.93
CA SER A 206 9.54 14.87 -2.96
C SER A 206 9.19 15.39 -4.35
N SER A 207 10.16 15.31 -5.24
CA SER A 207 9.97 15.55 -6.66
C SER A 207 10.52 14.37 -7.45
N SER A 208 9.78 13.94 -8.47
CA SER A 208 10.17 12.89 -9.39
C SER A 208 9.93 13.37 -10.82
N ASP A 209 10.89 13.12 -11.69
CA ASP A 209 10.76 13.51 -13.08
C ASP A 209 9.82 12.60 -13.86
N ALA A 210 9.23 13.15 -14.94
CA ALA A 210 8.48 12.40 -15.92
C ALA A 210 9.43 11.67 -16.88
N PHE A 211 8.99 10.57 -17.47
CA PHE A 211 9.78 9.83 -18.45
C PHE A 211 8.91 9.11 -19.47
N TYR A 212 9.52 8.66 -20.57
CA TYR A 212 8.82 7.91 -21.60
C TYR A 212 9.06 6.42 -21.49
N MET A 213 7.99 5.65 -21.75
CA MET A 213 8.08 4.22 -22.04
C MET A 213 7.78 3.98 -23.50
N TYR A 214 8.65 3.24 -24.18
CA TYR A 214 8.49 2.92 -25.59
C TYR A 214 7.65 1.66 -25.76
N GLN A 215 6.72 1.70 -26.71
CA GLN A 215 5.97 0.54 -27.12
C GLN A 215 6.79 -0.32 -28.09
N ALA A 216 6.67 -1.65 -27.97
CA ALA A 216 7.29 -2.53 -28.94
C ALA A 216 6.67 -2.33 -30.33
N GLU A 217 7.51 -2.34 -31.34
CA GLU A 217 7.08 -2.57 -32.72
C GLU A 217 6.46 -3.97 -32.80
N ASN A 218 5.30 -4.10 -33.45
CA ASN A 218 4.55 -5.35 -33.65
C ASN A 218 3.84 -5.89 -32.39
N ASP A 219 2.80 -5.20 -31.97
CA ASP A 219 1.86 -5.73 -30.97
C ASP A 219 1.10 -6.95 -31.52
N LYS A 220 1.32 -8.10 -30.89
CA LYS A 220 0.72 -9.37 -31.28
C LYS A 220 -0.43 -9.73 -30.33
N LYS A 221 -1.67 -9.75 -30.84
CA LYS A 221 -2.83 -10.24 -30.12
C LYS A 221 -3.12 -11.68 -30.53
N VAL A 222 -3.22 -12.59 -29.57
CA VAL A 222 -3.57 -13.99 -29.80
C VAL A 222 -4.91 -14.30 -29.18
N TYR A 223 -5.89 -14.64 -30.02
CA TYR A 223 -7.23 -15.06 -29.63
C TYR A 223 -7.27 -16.58 -29.70
N THR A 224 -7.40 -17.23 -28.55
CA THR A 224 -7.38 -18.70 -28.45
C THR A 224 -8.79 -19.26 -28.40
N GLN A 225 -9.02 -20.45 -28.99
CA GLN A 225 -10.29 -21.17 -28.84
C GLN A 225 -10.62 -21.51 -27.38
N GLU A 226 -9.61 -21.69 -26.51
CA GLU A 226 -9.82 -21.90 -25.07
C GLU A 226 -10.62 -20.77 -24.43
N ALA A 227 -10.27 -19.52 -24.77
CA ALA A 227 -10.98 -18.33 -24.28
C ALA A 227 -12.20 -17.95 -25.12
N ASN A 228 -12.27 -18.44 -26.38
CA ASN A 228 -13.28 -18.09 -27.36
C ASN A 228 -13.78 -19.33 -28.10
N PRO A 229 -14.60 -20.19 -27.48
CA PRO A 229 -15.01 -21.48 -28.07
C PRO A 229 -15.79 -21.38 -29.43
N PHE A 230 -16.27 -20.18 -29.76
CA PHE A 230 -16.98 -19.90 -31.00
C PHE A 230 -16.03 -19.60 -32.17
N LEU A 231 -14.76 -19.37 -31.96
CA LEU A 231 -13.80 -19.15 -33.04
C LEU A 231 -13.47 -20.48 -33.74
N PRO A 232 -13.30 -20.46 -35.08
CA PRO A 232 -13.00 -21.66 -35.85
C PRO A 232 -11.60 -22.21 -35.56
N HIS A 233 -10.67 -21.35 -35.22
CA HIS A 233 -9.27 -21.67 -34.83
C HIS A 233 -8.65 -20.54 -34.02
N ASP A 234 -7.44 -20.70 -33.51
CA ASP A 234 -6.68 -19.63 -32.87
C ASP A 234 -6.31 -18.56 -33.90
N ILE A 235 -6.65 -17.30 -33.63
CA ILE A 235 -6.40 -16.17 -34.52
C ILE A 235 -5.27 -15.31 -33.95
N THR A 236 -4.31 -14.95 -34.80
CA THR A 236 -3.25 -14.04 -34.45
C THR A 236 -3.34 -12.77 -35.27
N VAL A 237 -3.54 -11.62 -34.59
CA VAL A 237 -3.52 -10.30 -35.22
C VAL A 237 -2.21 -9.60 -34.84
N VAL A 238 -1.48 -9.16 -35.87
CA VAL A 238 -0.24 -8.37 -35.67
C VAL A 238 -0.52 -6.93 -36.06
N ASN A 239 -0.47 -6.02 -35.08
CA ASN A 239 -0.58 -4.59 -35.33
C ASN A 239 0.81 -4.02 -35.62
N SER A 240 1.05 -3.61 -36.84
CA SER A 240 2.32 -3.01 -37.29
C SER A 240 2.39 -1.48 -37.12
N SER A 241 1.39 -0.86 -36.51
CA SER A 241 1.38 0.60 -36.31
C SER A 241 2.34 1.00 -35.20
N SER A 242 3.30 1.87 -35.53
CA SER A 242 4.09 2.58 -34.52
C SER A 242 3.17 3.42 -33.65
N ARG A 243 3.05 3.07 -32.36
CA ARG A 243 2.31 3.88 -31.40
C ARG A 243 3.23 4.92 -30.77
N PRO A 244 2.71 6.10 -30.40
CA PRO A 244 3.52 7.07 -29.68
C PRO A 244 3.99 6.49 -28.33
N PRO A 245 5.15 6.92 -27.84
CA PRO A 245 5.62 6.52 -26.53
C PRO A 245 4.63 6.95 -25.47
N MET A 246 4.51 6.16 -24.41
CA MET A 246 3.67 6.50 -23.27
C MET A 246 4.46 7.36 -22.28
N GLY A 247 3.96 8.54 -21.96
CA GLY A 247 4.47 9.40 -20.90
C GLY A 247 4.09 8.85 -19.52
N ILE A 248 5.06 8.75 -18.64
CA ILE A 248 4.85 8.51 -17.21
C ILE A 248 4.97 9.83 -16.50
N GLU A 249 3.92 10.24 -15.82
CA GLU A 249 3.83 11.53 -15.14
C GLU A 249 4.94 11.72 -14.11
N GLY A 250 5.53 12.91 -14.13
CA GLY A 250 6.34 13.43 -13.05
C GLY A 250 5.44 13.99 -11.93
N LYS A 251 5.97 14.04 -10.72
CA LYS A 251 5.23 14.50 -9.55
C LYS A 251 6.11 15.37 -8.67
N GLU A 252 5.48 16.34 -8.07
CA GLU A 252 6.06 17.16 -7.01
C GLU A 252 5.05 17.26 -5.87
N HIS A 253 5.46 16.95 -4.66
CA HIS A 253 4.56 17.03 -3.52
C HIS A 253 5.25 17.48 -2.24
N ILE A 254 4.46 18.04 -1.34
CA ILE A 254 4.82 18.37 0.02
C ILE A 254 3.76 17.82 0.98
N THR A 255 4.19 17.20 2.06
CA THR A 255 3.35 16.76 3.17
C THR A 255 3.87 17.38 4.45
N VAL A 256 2.97 17.91 5.27
CA VAL A 256 3.29 18.39 6.62
C VAL A 256 2.28 17.79 7.58
N SER A 257 2.75 17.20 8.66
CA SER A 257 1.91 16.65 9.71
C SER A 257 2.33 17.15 11.08
N GLN A 258 1.33 17.35 11.95
CA GLN A 258 1.50 17.78 13.32
C GLN A 258 0.67 16.91 14.25
N LYS A 259 1.28 16.43 15.34
CA LYS A 259 0.61 15.72 16.43
C LYS A 259 0.94 16.36 17.76
N LEU A 260 -0.09 16.55 18.55
CA LEU A 260 0.01 17.09 19.89
C LEU A 260 -0.61 16.10 20.88
N TYR A 261 0.21 15.56 21.75
CA TYR A 261 -0.21 14.68 22.84
C TYR A 261 -0.22 15.50 24.12
N TYR A 262 -1.29 15.36 24.89
CA TYR A 262 -1.42 15.93 26.20
C TYR A 262 -1.88 14.87 27.19
N ASP A 263 -0.99 14.49 28.10
CA ASP A 263 -1.21 13.45 29.11
C ASP A 263 -1.32 14.16 30.51
N PRO A 264 -2.50 14.75 30.87
CA PRO A 264 -2.66 15.51 32.09
C PRO A 264 -2.54 14.67 33.36
N THR A 265 -2.94 13.41 33.30
CA THR A 265 -2.79 12.40 34.33
C THR A 265 -2.35 11.09 33.70
N ASP A 266 -1.96 10.09 34.51
CA ASP A 266 -1.61 8.76 34.02
C ASP A 266 -2.83 8.05 33.39
N ASP A 267 -4.05 8.43 33.80
CA ASP A 267 -5.29 7.83 33.33
C ASP A 267 -5.88 8.51 32.08
N LEU A 268 -5.48 9.75 31.78
CA LEU A 268 -6.09 10.52 30.69
C LEU A 268 -5.05 10.95 29.66
N SER A 269 -5.29 10.56 28.42
CA SER A 269 -4.49 10.95 27.27
C SER A 269 -5.36 11.59 26.19
N VAL A 270 -4.90 12.72 25.68
CA VAL A 270 -5.52 13.45 24.57
C VAL A 270 -4.52 13.57 23.44
N LEU A 271 -4.92 13.18 22.25
CA LEU A 271 -4.19 13.40 21.01
C LEU A 271 -5.02 14.28 20.08
N VAL A 272 -4.41 15.35 19.57
CA VAL A 272 -4.94 16.15 18.46
C VAL A 272 -3.92 16.08 17.33
N TYR A 273 -4.38 15.85 16.12
CA TYR A 273 -3.50 15.75 14.96
C TYR A 273 -4.10 16.37 13.71
N GLY A 274 -3.22 16.76 12.80
CA GLY A 274 -3.59 17.20 11.48
C GLY A 274 -2.45 17.02 10.50
N SER A 275 -2.78 16.89 9.23
CA SER A 275 -1.81 16.87 8.14
C SER A 275 -2.34 17.59 6.92
N THR A 276 -1.42 18.03 6.08
CA THR A 276 -1.75 18.56 4.76
C THR A 276 -0.82 17.97 3.72
N PHE A 277 -1.37 17.73 2.54
CA PHE A 277 -0.66 17.23 1.39
C PHE A 277 -1.02 18.06 0.16
N PHE A 278 -0.01 18.50 -0.59
CA PHE A 278 -0.17 19.17 -1.86
C PHE A 278 0.65 18.44 -2.91
N MET A 279 0.06 18.14 -4.04
CA MET A 279 0.73 17.48 -5.16
C MET A 279 0.42 18.18 -6.47
N ASN A 280 1.46 18.35 -7.28
CA ASN A 280 1.36 18.71 -8.69
C ASN A 280 1.83 17.51 -9.52
N THR A 281 1.09 17.16 -10.57
CA THR A 281 1.55 16.22 -11.60
C THR A 281 1.74 16.95 -12.92
N TYR A 282 2.71 16.50 -13.69
CA TYR A 282 2.99 17.04 -15.02
C TYR A 282 3.30 15.89 -15.99
N ASP A 283 2.88 16.06 -17.23
CA ASP A 283 3.05 15.10 -18.31
C ASP A 283 4.00 15.67 -19.36
N LEU A 284 4.88 14.83 -19.91
CA LEU A 284 5.77 15.19 -21.01
C LEU A 284 5.07 15.22 -22.38
N ILE A 285 3.98 14.47 -22.55
CA ILE A 285 3.28 14.37 -23.86
C ILE A 285 2.24 15.46 -24.02
N GLN A 286 1.56 15.81 -22.93
CA GLN A 286 0.49 16.81 -22.91
C GLN A 286 0.95 17.99 -22.06
N ASP A 287 1.79 18.84 -22.61
CA ASP A 287 2.40 20.01 -21.97
C ASP A 287 1.40 21.01 -21.36
N MET A 288 0.12 20.66 -21.29
CA MET A 288 -0.96 21.60 -21.02
C MET A 288 -1.88 21.23 -19.87
N THR A 289 -1.81 20.03 -19.35
CA THR A 289 -2.75 19.60 -18.31
C THR A 289 -2.02 19.16 -17.08
N PHE A 290 -2.00 20.01 -16.04
CA PHE A 290 -1.56 19.63 -14.72
C PHE A 290 -2.74 19.06 -13.93
N SER A 291 -2.49 18.01 -13.17
CA SER A 291 -3.35 17.60 -12.08
C SER A 291 -2.75 18.13 -10.78
N GLN A 292 -3.57 18.78 -9.97
CA GLN A 292 -3.21 19.20 -8.63
C GLN A 292 -4.08 18.45 -7.64
N ALA A 293 -3.48 17.94 -6.57
CA ALA A 293 -4.22 17.35 -5.45
C ALA A 293 -3.91 18.11 -4.15
N ARG A 294 -4.91 18.18 -3.29
CA ARG A 294 -4.81 18.70 -1.93
C ARG A 294 -5.52 17.76 -0.99
N ASP A 295 -4.91 17.53 0.13
CA ASP A 295 -5.48 16.70 1.18
C ASP A 295 -5.31 17.41 2.53
N TRP A 296 -6.34 17.30 3.35
CA TRP A 296 -6.37 17.84 4.71
C TRP A 296 -6.93 16.77 5.63
N THR A 297 -6.13 16.32 6.56
CA THR A 297 -6.56 15.40 7.59
C THR A 297 -6.60 16.12 8.93
N ALA A 298 -7.63 15.88 9.72
CA ALA A 298 -7.71 16.36 11.09
C ALA A 298 -8.36 15.30 11.98
N GLY A 299 -7.94 15.26 13.24
CA GLY A 299 -8.57 14.35 14.18
C GLY A 299 -8.19 14.62 15.62
N ALA A 300 -9.00 14.03 16.48
CA ALA A 300 -8.78 14.04 17.92
C ALA A 300 -9.11 12.67 18.51
N LYS A 301 -8.35 12.26 19.52
CA LYS A 301 -8.54 11.01 20.25
C LYS A 301 -8.37 11.27 21.73
N LEU A 302 -9.34 10.84 22.51
CA LEU A 302 -9.33 10.91 23.96
C LEU A 302 -9.39 9.47 24.50
N THR A 303 -8.42 9.09 25.33
CA THR A 303 -8.38 7.80 26.00
C THR A 303 -8.42 8.04 27.50
N TYR A 304 -9.37 7.41 28.17
CA TYR A 304 -9.51 7.46 29.62
C TYR A 304 -9.48 6.05 30.21
N HIS A 305 -8.50 5.81 31.07
CA HIS A 305 -8.35 4.59 31.86
C HIS A 305 -9.17 4.79 33.15
N VAL A 306 -10.41 4.27 33.14
CA VAL A 306 -11.30 4.37 34.30
C VAL A 306 -10.76 3.52 35.46
N LYS A 307 -10.13 2.41 35.12
CA LYS A 307 -9.40 1.48 35.99
C LYS A 307 -8.31 0.78 35.16
N ASP A 308 -7.35 0.15 35.81
CA ASP A 308 -6.26 -0.61 35.15
C ASP A 308 -6.76 -1.66 34.17
N TRP A 309 -7.96 -2.21 34.41
CA TRP A 309 -8.59 -3.22 33.59
C TRP A 309 -9.69 -2.69 32.64
N PHE A 310 -10.00 -1.37 32.69
CA PHE A 310 -11.11 -0.81 31.91
C PHE A 310 -10.76 0.56 31.34
N SER A 311 -10.80 0.68 30.02
CA SER A 311 -10.58 1.97 29.35
C SER A 311 -11.63 2.27 28.28
N VAL A 312 -11.85 3.56 28.07
CA VAL A 312 -12.75 4.11 27.05
C VAL A 312 -11.96 5.04 26.16
N THR A 313 -12.07 4.85 24.85
CA THR A 313 -11.44 5.71 23.84
C THR A 313 -12.50 6.26 22.89
N GLY A 314 -12.64 7.57 22.85
CA GLY A 314 -13.40 8.30 21.83
C GLY A 314 -12.46 8.89 20.79
N SER A 315 -12.77 8.76 19.51
CA SER A 315 -12.02 9.42 18.43
C SER A 315 -12.96 10.03 17.39
N LEU A 316 -12.49 11.12 16.80
CA LEU A 316 -13.08 11.72 15.63
C LEU A 316 -11.97 11.91 14.59
N HIS A 317 -12.18 11.38 13.42
CA HIS A 317 -11.28 11.53 12.27
C HIS A 317 -12.03 12.14 11.11
N ALA A 318 -11.40 13.06 10.41
CA ALA A 318 -11.89 13.66 9.18
C ALA A 318 -10.75 13.79 8.18
N ASP A 319 -11.05 13.47 6.93
CA ASP A 319 -10.09 13.54 5.83
C ASP A 319 -10.77 14.11 4.59
N PHE A 320 -10.14 15.10 3.94
CA PHE A 320 -10.69 15.89 2.84
C PHE A 320 -9.69 15.90 1.70
N TYR A 321 -10.08 15.44 0.55
CA TYR A 321 -9.23 15.38 -0.63
C TYR A 321 -9.88 16.08 -1.81
N ASP A 322 -9.18 17.06 -2.38
CA ASP A 322 -9.54 17.81 -3.58
C ASP A 322 -8.60 17.51 -4.72
N ARG A 323 -9.14 17.36 -5.92
CA ARG A 323 -8.35 17.33 -7.14
C ARG A 323 -8.85 18.34 -8.15
N PHE A 324 -7.87 18.91 -8.86
CA PHE A 324 -8.07 19.93 -9.89
C PHE A 324 -7.34 19.52 -11.16
N LYS A 325 -7.98 19.72 -12.30
CA LYS A 325 -7.31 19.77 -13.60
C LYS A 325 -6.88 21.20 -13.85
N ARG A 326 -5.65 21.41 -14.22
CA ARG A 326 -5.10 22.72 -14.60
C ARG A 326 -4.71 22.70 -16.05
N HIS A 327 -5.17 23.67 -16.82
CA HIS A 327 -4.76 23.92 -18.19
C HIS A 327 -3.81 25.10 -18.21
N GLU A 328 -2.52 24.86 -18.40
CA GLU A 328 -1.48 25.89 -18.28
C GLU A 328 -1.60 27.00 -19.32
N ARG A 329 -1.95 26.67 -20.55
CA ARG A 329 -2.07 27.65 -21.65
C ARG A 329 -3.19 28.69 -21.46
N ILE A 330 -4.22 28.33 -20.76
CA ILE A 330 -5.37 29.21 -20.52
C ILE A 330 -5.54 29.58 -19.06
N ASP A 331 -4.57 29.18 -18.23
CA ASP A 331 -4.52 29.38 -16.77
C ASP A 331 -5.85 29.09 -16.05
N THR A 332 -6.56 28.07 -16.54
CA THR A 332 -7.80 27.62 -15.89
C THR A 332 -7.53 26.47 -14.96
N ARG A 333 -8.23 26.50 -13.84
CA ARG A 333 -8.18 25.46 -12.81
C ARG A 333 -9.59 25.01 -12.48
N ASN A 334 -9.92 23.79 -12.88
CA ASN A 334 -11.25 23.22 -12.69
C ASN A 334 -11.19 22.08 -11.66
N LYS A 335 -11.97 22.20 -10.58
CA LYS A 335 -12.16 21.09 -9.64
C LYS A 335 -12.98 19.99 -10.36
N ASP A 336 -12.46 18.78 -10.38
CA ASP A 336 -13.12 17.62 -10.98
C ASP A 336 -13.44 16.52 -9.98
N TYR A 337 -12.91 16.64 -8.74
CA TYR A 337 -13.04 15.63 -7.71
C TYR A 337 -12.88 16.25 -6.32
N GLU A 338 -13.81 15.93 -5.41
CA GLU A 338 -13.76 16.27 -3.99
C GLU A 338 -14.29 15.10 -3.19
N SER A 339 -13.51 14.59 -2.25
CA SER A 339 -13.88 13.46 -1.39
C SER A 339 -13.70 13.83 0.06
N SER A 340 -14.64 13.45 0.91
CA SER A 340 -14.53 13.64 2.34
C SER A 340 -14.97 12.39 3.10
N ILE A 341 -14.25 12.09 4.18
CA ILE A 341 -14.64 11.07 5.16
C ILE A 341 -14.75 11.69 6.53
N TRP A 342 -15.83 11.34 7.25
CA TRP A 342 -16.02 11.60 8.67
C TRP A 342 -16.21 10.29 9.40
N GLN A 343 -15.40 10.07 10.45
CA GLN A 343 -15.37 8.80 11.16
C GLN A 343 -15.28 8.99 12.69
N PRO A 344 -16.41 9.24 13.39
CA PRO A 344 -16.48 9.12 14.83
C PRO A 344 -16.45 7.66 15.25
N ARG A 345 -15.70 7.34 16.32
CA ARG A 345 -15.57 6.01 16.89
C ARG A 345 -15.54 6.07 18.41
N LEU A 346 -16.23 5.12 19.04
CA LEU A 346 -16.13 4.84 20.46
C LEU A 346 -15.63 3.41 20.63
N THR A 347 -14.62 3.23 21.46
CA THR A 347 -14.04 1.91 21.77
C THR A 347 -13.93 1.73 23.27
N ILE A 348 -14.35 0.58 23.77
CA ILE A 348 -14.26 0.16 25.17
C ILE A 348 -13.37 -1.07 25.20
N THR A 349 -12.37 -1.09 26.08
CA THR A 349 -11.54 -2.27 26.33
C THR A 349 -11.64 -2.69 27.78
N SER A 350 -11.68 -4.00 28.02
CA SER A 350 -11.75 -4.57 29.37
C SER A 350 -10.89 -5.83 29.48
N ASN A 351 -10.06 -5.86 30.51
CA ASN A 351 -9.28 -7.03 30.91
C ASN A 351 -9.77 -7.52 32.30
N TYR A 352 -11.06 -7.38 32.59
CA TYR A 352 -11.64 -7.73 33.88
C TYR A 352 -11.53 -9.22 34.21
N PHE A 353 -11.75 -10.08 33.22
CA PHE A 353 -11.61 -11.52 33.37
C PHE A 353 -10.18 -11.95 33.12
N ASP A 354 -9.66 -12.81 34.02
CA ASP A 354 -8.29 -13.31 33.92
C ASP A 354 -8.05 -14.04 32.57
N GLY A 355 -6.98 -13.68 31.89
CA GLY A 355 -6.64 -14.22 30.58
C GLY A 355 -7.49 -13.68 29.42
N HIS A 356 -8.51 -12.86 29.65
CA HIS A 356 -9.36 -12.28 28.61
C HIS A 356 -9.02 -10.81 28.30
N SER A 357 -9.11 -10.44 27.04
CA SER A 357 -9.05 -9.05 26.59
C SER A 357 -10.23 -8.77 25.67
N LEU A 358 -11.24 -8.15 26.23
CA LEU A 358 -12.48 -7.80 25.55
C LEU A 358 -12.37 -6.41 24.93
N ILE A 359 -12.81 -6.27 23.70
CA ILE A 359 -12.98 -5.00 23.01
C ILE A 359 -14.36 -4.90 22.41
N PHE A 360 -15.04 -3.82 22.69
CA PHE A 360 -16.31 -3.45 22.08
C PHE A 360 -16.19 -2.06 21.46
N GLY A 361 -16.82 -1.82 20.32
CA GLY A 361 -16.86 -0.50 19.76
C GLY A 361 -17.99 -0.26 18.78
N VAL A 362 -18.24 1.03 18.56
CA VAL A 362 -19.13 1.54 17.53
C VAL A 362 -18.37 2.55 16.67
N GLU A 363 -18.56 2.46 15.38
CA GLU A 363 -17.94 3.32 14.38
C GLU A 363 -18.99 3.76 13.36
N HIS A 364 -19.04 5.04 13.07
CA HIS A 364 -19.86 5.55 11.98
C HIS A 364 -18.94 6.11 10.91
N THR A 365 -19.19 5.81 9.64
CA THR A 365 -18.46 6.35 8.50
C THR A 365 -19.44 7.06 7.58
N SER A 366 -19.18 8.34 7.31
CA SER A 366 -19.82 9.10 6.25
C SER A 366 -18.79 9.38 5.17
N ASP A 367 -18.95 8.75 4.00
CA ASP A 367 -18.08 8.90 2.83
C ASP A 367 -18.87 9.68 1.77
N GLU A 368 -18.34 10.82 1.35
CA GLU A 368 -18.96 11.70 0.35
C GLU A 368 -18.00 11.95 -0.80
N LEU A 369 -18.51 11.94 -2.00
CA LEU A 369 -17.78 12.22 -3.22
C LEU A 369 -18.56 13.16 -4.11
N THR A 370 -17.93 14.27 -4.48
CA THR A 370 -18.41 15.23 -5.48
C THR A 370 -17.53 15.16 -6.72
N SER A 371 -18.10 14.91 -7.88
CA SER A 371 -17.34 14.80 -9.12
C SER A 371 -18.20 15.14 -10.34
N ASP A 372 -17.56 15.65 -11.39
CA ASP A 372 -18.13 15.81 -12.72
C ASP A 372 -18.35 14.46 -13.45
N ARG A 373 -17.71 13.41 -12.97
CA ARG A 373 -17.76 12.05 -13.54
C ARG A 373 -19.07 11.30 -13.30
N PHE A 374 -20.00 11.90 -12.58
CA PHE A 374 -21.35 11.35 -12.40
C PHE A 374 -22.34 11.78 -13.50
N SER A 375 -21.95 12.70 -14.37
CA SER A 375 -22.86 13.32 -15.36
C SER A 375 -22.54 13.04 -16.82
N GLY A 376 -21.61 12.14 -17.13
CA GLY A 376 -21.27 11.78 -18.51
C GLY A 376 -20.44 12.83 -19.26
N ASN A 377 -19.77 13.73 -18.58
CA ASN A 377 -18.89 14.81 -19.08
C ASN A 377 -19.55 15.92 -19.90
N ALA A 378 -20.81 15.85 -20.23
CA ALA A 378 -21.41 16.78 -21.19
C ALA A 378 -21.35 18.25 -20.76
N ASN A 379 -21.37 18.53 -19.45
CA ASN A 379 -21.44 19.90 -18.93
C ASN A 379 -20.45 20.19 -17.78
N HIS A 380 -19.56 19.26 -17.38
CA HIS A 380 -18.72 19.37 -16.20
C HIS A 380 -19.47 19.69 -14.89
N ASP A 381 -20.74 19.28 -14.81
CA ASP A 381 -21.57 19.51 -13.63
C ASP A 381 -21.13 18.63 -12.47
N LEU A 382 -20.70 19.25 -11.38
CA LEU A 382 -20.35 18.55 -10.16
C LEU A 382 -21.62 18.02 -9.47
N LYS A 383 -21.64 16.73 -9.20
CA LYS A 383 -22.72 16.06 -8.43
C LYS A 383 -22.12 15.38 -7.21
N THR A 384 -22.86 15.39 -6.12
CA THR A 384 -22.46 14.75 -4.86
C THR A 384 -23.19 13.43 -4.66
N ARG A 385 -22.48 12.40 -4.21
CA ARG A 385 -22.99 11.11 -3.76
C ARG A 385 -22.41 10.79 -2.39
N ALA A 386 -23.18 10.11 -1.56
CA ALA A 386 -22.74 9.75 -0.20
C ALA A 386 -23.11 8.31 0.15
N LEU A 387 -22.25 7.65 0.89
CA LEU A 387 -22.48 6.37 1.54
C LEU A 387 -22.27 6.52 3.03
N LYS A 388 -23.24 6.02 3.82
CA LYS A 388 -23.18 6.06 5.29
C LYS A 388 -23.31 4.65 5.85
N GLU A 389 -22.40 4.30 6.74
CA GLU A 389 -22.35 3.00 7.36
C GLU A 389 -22.16 3.15 8.87
N THR A 390 -22.86 2.35 9.65
CA THR A 390 -22.68 2.25 11.10
C THR A 390 -22.34 0.83 11.46
N GLU A 391 -21.24 0.66 12.16
CA GLU A 391 -20.68 -0.64 12.46
C GLU A 391 -20.51 -0.82 13.96
N TYR A 392 -20.84 -2.00 14.45
CA TYR A 392 -20.58 -2.44 15.83
C TYR A 392 -19.62 -3.61 15.78
N PHE A 393 -18.65 -3.64 16.67
CA PHE A 393 -17.71 -4.75 16.77
C PHE A 393 -17.50 -5.18 18.21
N LEU A 394 -17.38 -6.49 18.38
CA LEU A 394 -17.05 -7.14 19.63
C LEU A 394 -15.98 -8.20 19.35
N GLN A 395 -14.92 -8.21 20.14
CA GLN A 395 -13.89 -9.25 20.06
C GLN A 395 -13.44 -9.60 21.46
N ASP A 396 -13.21 -10.88 21.69
CA ASP A 396 -12.50 -11.40 22.85
C ASP A 396 -11.24 -12.12 22.42
N GLU A 397 -10.18 -11.89 23.16
CA GLU A 397 -8.92 -12.61 23.04
C GLU A 397 -8.64 -13.30 24.37
N TRP A 398 -8.66 -14.61 24.33
CA TRP A 398 -8.50 -15.46 25.49
C TRP A 398 -7.16 -16.17 25.47
N THR A 399 -6.30 -15.86 26.44
CA THR A 399 -5.05 -16.57 26.76
C THR A 399 -5.40 -17.72 27.71
N ILE A 400 -5.70 -18.90 27.15
CA ILE A 400 -6.11 -20.10 27.93
C ILE A 400 -4.95 -20.56 28.82
N ASN A 401 -3.75 -20.55 28.28
CA ASN A 401 -2.49 -20.87 28.97
C ASN A 401 -1.31 -20.40 28.11
N PRO A 402 -0.04 -20.51 28.55
CA PRO A 402 1.12 -20.06 27.78
C PRO A 402 1.27 -20.67 26.38
N LYS A 403 0.63 -21.83 26.11
CA LYS A 403 0.70 -22.51 24.81
C LYS A 403 -0.49 -22.19 23.91
N TRP A 404 -1.65 -21.85 24.45
CA TRP A 404 -2.87 -21.68 23.68
C TRP A 404 -3.48 -20.31 23.87
N MET A 405 -3.77 -19.68 22.75
CA MET A 405 -4.53 -18.42 22.69
C MET A 405 -5.60 -18.53 21.59
N VAL A 406 -6.78 -18.01 21.87
CA VAL A 406 -7.91 -17.98 20.93
C VAL A 406 -8.44 -16.55 20.86
N SER A 407 -8.82 -16.11 19.67
CA SER A 407 -9.55 -14.85 19.46
C SER A 407 -10.84 -15.15 18.72
N ALA A 408 -11.95 -14.63 19.23
CA ALA A 408 -13.24 -14.69 18.56
C ALA A 408 -13.82 -13.28 18.46
N GLY A 409 -14.44 -12.96 17.33
CA GLY A 409 -15.00 -11.63 17.13
C GLY A 409 -16.16 -11.63 16.16
N LEU A 410 -16.99 -10.61 16.28
CA LEU A 410 -18.10 -10.32 15.38
C LEU A 410 -18.13 -8.82 15.11
N ARG A 411 -18.23 -8.44 13.85
CA ARG A 411 -18.60 -7.08 13.44
C ARG A 411 -19.89 -7.11 12.67
N THR A 412 -20.71 -6.11 12.87
CA THR A 412 -21.95 -5.94 12.11
C THR A 412 -21.92 -4.58 11.43
N ASN A 413 -22.35 -4.54 10.18
CA ASN A 413 -22.50 -3.31 9.40
C ASN A 413 -23.99 -3.08 9.12
N PHE A 414 -24.42 -1.84 9.32
CA PHE A 414 -25.74 -1.34 8.96
C PHE A 414 -25.56 -0.20 7.96
N SER A 415 -26.05 -0.42 6.76
CA SER A 415 -26.06 0.57 5.69
C SER A 415 -27.44 0.73 5.12
N LYS A 416 -27.88 1.95 4.88
CA LYS A 416 -29.17 2.21 4.19
C LYS A 416 -29.16 1.66 2.76
N ALA A 417 -28.00 1.65 2.11
CA ALA A 417 -27.84 1.17 0.73
C ALA A 417 -27.81 -0.35 0.64
N PHE A 418 -27.18 -1.05 1.62
CA PHE A 418 -26.88 -2.49 1.52
C PHE A 418 -27.47 -3.34 2.63
N GLY A 419 -28.22 -2.73 3.57
CA GLY A 419 -28.82 -3.43 4.69
C GLY A 419 -27.84 -3.88 5.78
N PHE A 420 -28.14 -5.03 6.39
CA PHE A 420 -27.37 -5.60 7.48
C PHE A 420 -26.37 -6.66 6.99
N MET A 421 -25.15 -6.64 7.57
CA MET A 421 -24.13 -7.65 7.34
C MET A 421 -23.39 -8.01 8.63
N GLY A 422 -23.18 -9.31 8.86
CA GLY A 422 -22.38 -9.83 9.97
C GLY A 422 -21.09 -10.47 9.49
N MET A 423 -19.98 -10.19 10.16
CA MET A 423 -18.62 -10.62 9.81
C MET A 423 -17.97 -11.32 11.01
N PRO A 424 -18.17 -12.64 11.17
CA PRO A 424 -17.51 -13.40 12.23
C PRO A 424 -16.03 -13.65 11.92
N LYS A 425 -15.25 -13.85 13.01
CA LYS A 425 -13.85 -14.24 12.97
C LYS A 425 -13.54 -15.18 14.13
N ILE A 426 -12.72 -16.17 13.88
CA ILE A 426 -12.07 -16.98 14.90
C ILE A 426 -10.63 -17.24 14.51
N ALA A 427 -9.71 -17.08 15.44
CA ALA A 427 -8.31 -17.39 15.27
C ALA A 427 -7.77 -18.13 16.49
N ALA A 428 -6.90 -19.08 16.26
CA ALA A 428 -6.25 -19.84 17.32
C ALA A 428 -4.73 -19.85 17.09
N LYS A 429 -3.98 -19.74 18.18
CA LYS A 429 -2.54 -19.89 18.19
C LYS A 429 -2.16 -21.00 19.16
N TYR A 430 -1.27 -21.87 18.70
CA TYR A 430 -0.63 -22.91 19.50
C TYR A 430 0.90 -22.73 19.47
N SER A 431 1.51 -22.60 20.64
CA SER A 431 2.95 -22.50 20.83
C SER A 431 3.43 -23.70 21.64
N PRO A 432 3.85 -24.81 21.00
CA PRO A 432 4.33 -26.00 21.72
C PRO A 432 5.54 -25.69 22.60
N ASN A 433 6.38 -24.73 22.17
CA ASN A 433 7.53 -24.20 22.88
C ASN A 433 7.82 -22.76 22.44
N GLU A 434 8.84 -22.13 22.96
CA GLU A 434 9.22 -20.74 22.66
C GLU A 434 9.67 -20.49 21.22
N ARG A 435 10.08 -21.55 20.49
CA ARG A 435 10.59 -21.46 19.12
C ARG A 435 9.52 -21.62 18.06
N TRP A 436 8.42 -22.31 18.36
CA TRP A 436 7.38 -22.63 17.40
C TRP A 436 6.07 -21.92 17.71
N SER A 437 5.44 -21.39 16.69
CA SER A 437 4.07 -20.89 16.73
C SER A 437 3.28 -21.40 15.54
N ILE A 438 2.13 -22.00 15.77
CA ILE A 438 1.20 -22.47 14.75
C ILE A 438 -0.07 -21.63 14.90
N ARG A 439 -0.56 -21.06 13.81
CA ARG A 439 -1.77 -20.23 13.80
C ARG A 439 -2.75 -20.74 12.76
N ALA A 440 -4.01 -20.82 13.16
CA ALA A 440 -5.13 -21.08 12.27
C ALA A 440 -6.14 -19.95 12.39
N ASN A 441 -6.66 -19.48 11.26
CA ASN A 441 -7.60 -18.37 11.22
C ASN A 441 -8.72 -18.66 10.22
N TYR A 442 -9.95 -18.34 10.63
CA TYR A 442 -11.11 -18.18 9.78
C TYR A 442 -11.67 -16.79 9.96
N SER A 443 -12.00 -16.10 8.89
CA SER A 443 -12.67 -14.81 8.95
C SER A 443 -13.54 -14.57 7.71
N MET A 444 -14.67 -13.92 7.93
CA MET A 444 -15.51 -13.44 6.87
C MET A 444 -15.18 -11.99 6.57
N GLY A 445 -14.86 -11.71 5.32
CA GLY A 445 -14.65 -10.36 4.80
C GLY A 445 -15.88 -9.84 4.08
N TYR A 446 -15.96 -8.53 4.00
CA TYR A 446 -17.04 -7.80 3.37
C TYR A 446 -16.48 -6.51 2.74
N ARG A 447 -16.96 -6.17 1.56
CA ARG A 447 -16.69 -4.88 0.93
C ARG A 447 -17.94 -4.33 0.27
N SER A 448 -18.39 -3.16 0.73
CA SER A 448 -19.40 -2.38 0.03
C SER A 448 -18.87 -1.87 -1.31
N PRO A 449 -19.69 -1.80 -2.34
CA PRO A 449 -19.36 -1.03 -3.53
C PRO A 449 -19.01 0.40 -3.17
N SER A 450 -17.98 0.95 -3.76
CA SER A 450 -17.61 2.36 -3.59
C SER A 450 -18.57 3.27 -4.34
N ILE A 451 -18.61 4.55 -3.97
CA ILE A 451 -19.40 5.58 -4.68
C ILE A 451 -19.05 5.61 -6.17
N LYS A 452 -17.79 5.39 -6.54
CA LYS A 452 -17.32 5.34 -7.93
C LYS A 452 -17.88 4.15 -8.68
N GLU A 453 -17.80 2.97 -8.08
CA GLU A 453 -18.30 1.72 -8.66
C GLU A 453 -19.82 1.74 -8.88
N LEU A 454 -20.55 2.48 -8.04
CA LEU A 454 -22.00 2.64 -8.18
C LEU A 454 -22.40 3.69 -9.21
N PHE A 455 -21.75 4.86 -9.21
CA PHE A 455 -22.33 6.06 -9.84
C PHE A 455 -21.47 6.69 -10.93
N PHE A 456 -20.22 6.25 -11.21
CA PHE A 456 -19.45 6.83 -12.31
C PHE A 456 -20.13 6.59 -13.64
N ASN A 457 -20.19 7.61 -14.44
CA ASN A 457 -20.58 7.59 -15.85
C ASN A 457 -19.72 8.64 -16.56
N TRP A 458 -18.60 8.22 -17.11
CA TRP A 458 -17.54 9.14 -17.53
C TRP A 458 -16.86 8.67 -18.79
N ASP A 459 -16.74 9.58 -19.76
CA ASP A 459 -15.98 9.38 -20.97
C ASP A 459 -14.49 9.66 -20.72
N HIS A 460 -13.65 8.64 -20.84
CA HIS A 460 -12.20 8.78 -20.71
C HIS A 460 -11.57 9.26 -22.00
N LEU A 461 -11.65 10.57 -22.23
CA LEU A 461 -11.02 11.28 -23.37
C LEU A 461 -11.42 10.74 -24.76
N GLY A 462 -12.63 10.25 -24.92
CA GLY A 462 -13.10 9.64 -26.15
C GLY A 462 -12.56 8.24 -26.44
N MET A 463 -11.74 7.69 -25.54
CA MET A 463 -11.16 6.36 -25.71
C MET A 463 -12.11 5.25 -25.25
N PHE A 464 -12.76 5.44 -24.11
CA PHE A 464 -13.72 4.49 -23.54
C PHE A 464 -14.57 5.14 -22.46
N MET A 465 -15.73 4.54 -22.18
CA MET A 465 -16.59 4.93 -21.07
C MET A 465 -16.25 4.14 -19.82
N ILE A 466 -16.28 4.80 -18.65
CA ILE A 466 -16.31 4.13 -17.33
C ILE A 466 -17.74 4.22 -16.80
N ARG A 467 -18.34 3.07 -16.52
CA ARG A 467 -19.73 2.97 -16.08
C ARG A 467 -19.84 2.28 -14.73
N GLY A 468 -20.40 2.97 -13.76
CA GLY A 468 -20.84 2.41 -12.48
C GLY A 468 -22.13 1.61 -12.66
N ASN A 469 -22.48 0.87 -11.62
CA ASN A 469 -23.70 0.07 -11.58
C ASN A 469 -24.37 0.19 -10.21
N GLU A 470 -25.49 0.89 -10.16
CA GLU A 470 -26.25 1.13 -8.91
C GLU A 470 -26.88 -0.14 -8.31
N ASN A 471 -27.01 -1.21 -9.11
CA ASN A 471 -27.59 -2.48 -8.68
C ASN A 471 -26.56 -3.46 -8.07
N MET A 472 -25.30 -3.04 -7.93
CA MET A 472 -24.28 -3.92 -7.39
C MET A 472 -24.55 -4.31 -5.94
N GLN A 473 -24.24 -5.57 -5.65
CA GLN A 473 -24.29 -6.13 -4.31
C GLN A 473 -22.90 -6.06 -3.65
N PRO A 474 -22.85 -5.93 -2.34
CA PRO A 474 -21.59 -6.06 -1.60
C PRO A 474 -20.95 -7.43 -1.81
N GLU A 475 -19.65 -7.44 -2.02
CA GLU A 475 -18.91 -8.69 -2.07
C GLU A 475 -18.65 -9.26 -0.69
N LYS A 476 -18.61 -10.58 -0.61
CA LYS A 476 -18.37 -11.37 0.60
C LYS A 476 -17.28 -12.38 0.33
N ASN A 477 -16.40 -12.57 1.29
CA ASN A 477 -15.40 -13.62 1.18
C ASN A 477 -15.25 -14.41 2.47
N ASN A 478 -14.93 -15.70 2.35
CA ASN A 478 -14.52 -16.55 3.44
C ASN A 478 -13.03 -16.81 3.29
N TYR A 479 -12.26 -16.37 4.27
CA TYR A 479 -10.82 -16.53 4.34
C TYR A 479 -10.43 -17.56 5.37
N PHE A 480 -9.55 -18.48 4.98
CA PHE A 480 -8.93 -19.49 5.84
C PHE A 480 -7.42 -19.40 5.71
N SER A 481 -6.72 -19.52 6.81
CA SER A 481 -5.26 -19.64 6.77
C SER A 481 -4.74 -20.58 7.84
N LEU A 482 -3.64 -21.25 7.51
CA LEU A 482 -2.85 -22.08 8.44
C LEU A 482 -1.40 -21.68 8.25
N GLY A 483 -0.77 -21.21 9.31
CA GLY A 483 0.63 -20.78 9.31
C GLY A 483 1.43 -21.46 10.40
N ALA A 484 2.72 -21.63 10.13
CA ALA A 484 3.70 -22.08 11.11
C ALA A 484 4.91 -21.15 11.08
N GLU A 485 5.41 -20.81 12.24
CA GLU A 485 6.60 -19.97 12.43
C GLU A 485 7.60 -20.70 13.32
N TYR A 486 8.86 -20.61 12.92
CA TYR A 486 10.00 -21.04 13.72
C TYR A 486 10.92 -19.86 13.96
N SER A 487 11.33 -19.65 15.19
CA SER A 487 12.30 -18.63 15.51
C SER A 487 13.32 -19.09 16.57
N ASN A 488 14.57 -18.71 16.36
CA ASN A 488 15.63 -18.77 17.35
C ASN A 488 16.47 -17.47 17.23
N ASP A 489 17.58 -17.38 17.94
CA ASP A 489 18.40 -16.14 17.97
C ASP A 489 18.94 -15.71 16.60
N ARG A 490 19.05 -16.62 15.62
CA ARG A 490 19.64 -16.36 14.31
C ARG A 490 18.68 -16.57 13.13
N LEU A 491 17.61 -17.30 13.33
CA LEU A 491 16.72 -17.71 12.23
C LEU A 491 15.28 -17.46 12.58
N PHE A 492 14.60 -16.72 11.70
CA PHE A 492 13.15 -16.66 11.64
C PHE A 492 12.68 -17.22 10.30
N LEU A 493 11.80 -18.20 10.35
CA LEU A 493 11.17 -18.81 9.20
C LEU A 493 9.66 -18.85 9.42
N SER A 494 8.88 -18.41 8.46
CA SER A 494 7.42 -18.45 8.50
C SER A 494 6.89 -18.99 7.18
N GLY A 495 5.88 -19.84 7.27
CA GLY A 495 5.15 -20.37 6.12
C GLY A 495 3.65 -20.30 6.39
N THR A 496 2.86 -19.83 5.41
CA THR A 496 1.41 -19.71 5.52
C THR A 496 0.74 -20.22 4.25
N ALA A 497 -0.21 -21.15 4.40
CA ALA A 497 -1.14 -21.54 3.35
C ALA A 497 -2.48 -20.81 3.59
N TYR A 498 -3.11 -20.33 2.53
CA TYR A 498 -4.39 -19.63 2.63
C TYR A 498 -5.33 -19.96 1.49
N GLY A 499 -6.63 -19.80 1.77
CA GLY A 499 -7.70 -19.86 0.79
C GLY A 499 -8.67 -18.71 0.99
N ASN A 500 -9.08 -18.06 -0.09
CA ASN A 500 -10.04 -16.97 -0.09
C ASN A 500 -11.14 -17.25 -1.12
N TYR A 501 -12.38 -17.32 -0.68
CA TYR A 501 -13.54 -17.72 -1.47
C TYR A 501 -14.53 -16.57 -1.53
N PHE A 502 -14.60 -15.89 -2.67
CA PHE A 502 -15.49 -14.77 -2.92
C PHE A 502 -16.84 -15.20 -3.47
N ARG A 503 -17.88 -14.47 -3.06
CA ARG A 503 -19.20 -14.41 -3.69
C ARG A 503 -19.50 -12.96 -4.01
N ASP A 504 -20.15 -12.74 -5.15
CA ASP A 504 -20.54 -11.41 -5.63
C ASP A 504 -19.34 -10.44 -5.74
N LYS A 505 -18.15 -10.97 -6.10
CA LYS A 505 -16.93 -10.18 -6.20
C LYS A 505 -17.11 -9.04 -7.20
N ILE A 506 -16.79 -7.82 -6.79
CA ILE A 506 -16.89 -6.64 -7.65
C ILE A 506 -15.66 -6.55 -8.53
N GLU A 507 -15.87 -6.60 -9.85
CA GLU A 507 -14.81 -6.47 -10.86
C GLU A 507 -15.18 -5.48 -11.93
N GLY A 508 -14.15 -4.83 -12.48
CA GLY A 508 -14.29 -4.07 -13.72
C GLY A 508 -14.10 -4.98 -14.92
N VAL A 509 -15.06 -4.98 -15.81
CA VAL A 509 -15.02 -5.78 -17.03
C VAL A 509 -15.06 -4.87 -18.24
N TRP A 510 -14.27 -5.21 -19.26
CA TRP A 510 -14.32 -4.54 -20.53
C TRP A 510 -15.45 -5.12 -21.38
N ARG A 511 -16.27 -4.24 -21.98
CA ARG A 511 -17.32 -4.61 -22.91
C ARG A 511 -17.29 -3.67 -24.12
N ILE A 512 -17.66 -4.19 -25.29
CA ILE A 512 -17.82 -3.39 -26.50
C ILE A 512 -19.28 -3.40 -26.88
N TYR A 513 -19.93 -2.25 -26.87
CA TYR A 513 -21.25 -2.03 -27.44
C TYR A 513 -21.32 -0.58 -27.97
N ASP A 514 -22.22 -0.34 -28.91
CA ASP A 514 -22.36 0.93 -29.62
C ASP A 514 -21.03 1.42 -30.26
N MET A 515 -20.20 0.47 -30.74
CA MET A 515 -18.86 0.71 -31.30
C MET A 515 -17.90 1.42 -30.35
N GLN A 516 -18.16 1.42 -29.03
CA GLN A 516 -17.35 2.04 -27.99
C GLN A 516 -16.90 1.01 -26.97
N TYR A 517 -15.67 1.14 -26.50
CA TYR A 517 -15.18 0.40 -25.35
C TYR A 517 -15.83 0.95 -24.08
N ASN A 518 -16.32 0.04 -23.23
CA ASN A 518 -16.90 0.36 -21.95
C ASN A 518 -16.19 -0.45 -20.87
N PHE A 519 -15.76 0.23 -19.82
CA PHE A 519 -15.29 -0.39 -18.59
C PHE A 519 -16.42 -0.33 -17.57
N GLU A 520 -17.01 -1.46 -17.25
CA GLU A 520 -18.20 -1.57 -16.40
C GLU A 520 -17.89 -2.32 -15.11
N TYR A 521 -18.46 -1.84 -14.02
CA TYR A 521 -18.41 -2.57 -12.76
C TYR A 521 -19.56 -3.56 -12.66
N THR A 522 -19.24 -4.79 -12.27
CA THR A 522 -20.22 -5.88 -12.12
C THR A 522 -19.83 -6.84 -10.99
N ASN A 523 -20.81 -7.58 -10.48
CA ASN A 523 -20.54 -8.66 -9.54
C ASN A 523 -20.25 -9.96 -10.30
N LEU A 524 -19.09 -10.56 -10.05
CA LEU A 524 -18.78 -11.93 -10.44
C LEU A 524 -19.37 -12.90 -9.42
N SER A 525 -20.03 -13.96 -9.87
CA SER A 525 -20.74 -14.89 -8.98
C SER A 525 -19.83 -15.54 -7.95
N LYS A 526 -18.66 -16.02 -8.36
CA LYS A 526 -17.68 -16.71 -7.49
C LYS A 526 -16.27 -16.51 -8.00
N GLN A 527 -15.32 -16.31 -7.07
CA GLN A 527 -13.89 -16.39 -7.35
C GLN A 527 -13.16 -17.06 -6.19
N ARG A 528 -12.18 -17.90 -6.51
CA ARG A 528 -11.36 -18.62 -5.53
C ARG A 528 -9.90 -18.24 -5.73
N LEU A 529 -9.24 -17.90 -4.61
CA LEU A 529 -7.82 -17.67 -4.54
C LEU A 529 -7.21 -18.66 -3.55
N LEU A 530 -6.17 -19.38 -3.96
CA LEU A 530 -5.42 -20.27 -3.09
C LEU A 530 -3.95 -19.90 -3.18
N GLY A 531 -3.27 -19.83 -2.04
CA GLY A 531 -1.88 -19.42 -2.08
C GLY A 531 -1.03 -19.93 -0.94
N LEU A 532 0.26 -19.73 -1.12
CA LEU A 532 1.32 -20.04 -0.17
C LEU A 532 2.23 -18.83 -0.05
N GLU A 533 2.65 -18.54 1.16
CA GLU A 533 3.63 -17.49 1.47
C GLU A 533 4.72 -18.06 2.36
N ALA A 534 5.95 -17.63 2.12
CA ALA A 534 7.10 -17.93 2.97
C ALA A 534 7.91 -16.65 3.24
N LEU A 535 8.45 -16.54 4.44
CA LEU A 535 9.37 -15.47 4.83
C LEU A 535 10.53 -16.10 5.58
N LEU A 536 11.75 -15.72 5.19
CA LEU A 536 13.01 -16.10 5.79
C LEU A 536 13.74 -14.84 6.27
N ARG A 537 14.23 -14.84 7.50
CA ARG A 537 15.25 -13.92 7.99
C ARG A 537 16.32 -14.73 8.71
N TRP A 538 17.54 -14.68 8.20
CA TRP A 538 18.64 -15.50 8.70
C TRP A 538 19.91 -14.68 8.90
N HIS A 539 20.32 -14.55 10.15
CA HIS A 539 21.63 -14.02 10.52
C HIS A 539 22.70 -15.08 10.27
N VAL A 540 23.18 -15.15 9.02
CA VAL A 540 24.20 -16.13 8.59
C VAL A 540 25.49 -15.95 9.39
N LEU A 541 25.87 -14.69 9.59
CA LEU A 541 26.97 -14.23 10.43
C LEU A 541 26.46 -13.03 11.25
N ASP A 542 27.15 -12.64 12.28
CA ASP A 542 26.80 -11.45 13.07
C ASP A 542 26.82 -10.15 12.23
N CYS A 543 27.61 -10.14 11.15
CA CYS A 543 27.66 -9.03 10.19
C CYS A 543 26.84 -9.23 8.93
N LEU A 544 26.19 -10.40 8.72
CA LEU A 544 25.55 -10.74 7.46
C LEU A 544 24.17 -11.36 7.68
N THR A 545 23.14 -10.68 7.18
CA THR A 545 21.75 -11.13 7.22
C THR A 545 21.24 -11.42 5.82
N LEU A 546 20.64 -12.58 5.64
CA LEU A 546 19.88 -12.95 4.45
C LEU A 546 18.38 -12.83 4.76
N ASN A 547 17.66 -12.02 3.98
CA ASN A 547 16.21 -11.99 4.00
C ASN A 547 15.66 -12.53 2.70
N GLY A 548 14.50 -13.18 2.76
CA GLY A 548 13.82 -13.67 1.57
C GLY A 548 12.33 -13.78 1.78
N THR A 549 11.56 -13.50 0.74
CA THR A 549 10.12 -13.73 0.70
C THR A 549 9.78 -14.53 -0.57
N TYR A 550 8.77 -15.34 -0.46
CA TYR A 550 8.18 -16.02 -1.61
C TYR A 550 6.67 -16.04 -1.46
N SER A 551 5.96 -15.83 -2.56
CA SER A 551 4.52 -15.98 -2.63
C SER A 551 4.11 -16.72 -3.90
N PHE A 552 3.12 -17.58 -3.72
CA PHE A 552 2.41 -18.23 -4.80
C PHE A 552 0.91 -17.97 -4.62
N VAL A 553 0.23 -17.60 -5.70
CA VAL A 553 -1.22 -17.45 -5.72
C VAL A 553 -1.81 -18.03 -6.99
N ASN A 554 -2.82 -18.85 -6.84
CA ASN A 554 -3.65 -19.37 -7.93
C ASN A 554 -5.04 -18.75 -7.83
N VAL A 555 -5.43 -18.01 -8.87
CA VAL A 555 -6.75 -17.36 -8.97
C VAL A 555 -7.57 -18.12 -9.99
N SER A 556 -8.78 -18.56 -9.58
CA SER A 556 -9.67 -19.29 -10.49
C SER A 556 -10.11 -18.42 -11.66
N LYS A 557 -10.19 -19.00 -12.84
CA LYS A 557 -10.82 -18.39 -14.00
C LYS A 557 -12.31 -18.19 -13.75
N ASN A 558 -12.89 -17.17 -14.37
CA ASN A 558 -14.34 -16.95 -14.40
C ASN A 558 -14.86 -17.36 -15.77
N GLU A 559 -15.69 -18.40 -15.84
CA GLU A 559 -16.23 -18.95 -17.11
C GLU A 559 -15.15 -19.22 -18.19
N GLY A 560 -13.97 -19.72 -17.75
CA GLY A 560 -12.85 -19.98 -18.65
C GLY A 560 -11.91 -18.78 -18.87
N ILE A 561 -12.30 -17.57 -18.49
CA ILE A 561 -11.59 -16.32 -18.73
C ILE A 561 -10.79 -15.92 -17.50
N GLN A 562 -9.52 -15.58 -17.69
CA GLN A 562 -8.63 -15.07 -16.65
C GLN A 562 -8.67 -13.54 -16.59
N VAL A 563 -9.52 -12.99 -15.76
CA VAL A 563 -9.62 -11.53 -15.59
C VAL A 563 -8.60 -10.95 -14.62
N ASN A 564 -8.06 -11.77 -13.72
CA ASN A 564 -7.12 -11.31 -12.69
C ASN A 564 -5.71 -11.14 -13.27
N THR A 565 -5.10 -9.98 -13.03
CA THR A 565 -3.80 -9.56 -13.56
C THR A 565 -2.62 -9.87 -12.63
N THR A 566 -2.84 -10.59 -11.53
CA THR A 566 -1.78 -10.90 -10.55
C THR A 566 -0.79 -11.93 -11.11
N SER A 567 0.51 -11.71 -10.85
CA SER A 567 1.53 -12.73 -11.11
C SER A 567 1.34 -13.91 -10.15
N PRO A 568 1.30 -15.16 -10.65
CA PRO A 568 1.22 -16.34 -9.79
C PRO A 568 2.40 -16.50 -8.83
N HIS A 569 3.57 -16.04 -9.20
CA HIS A 569 4.79 -16.17 -8.41
C HIS A 569 5.45 -14.81 -8.22
N ALA A 570 5.81 -14.50 -6.98
CA ALA A 570 6.67 -13.36 -6.66
C ALA A 570 7.67 -13.78 -5.57
N ALA A 571 8.87 -13.24 -5.63
CA ALA A 571 9.91 -13.51 -4.64
C ALA A 571 10.78 -12.27 -4.44
N THR A 572 11.27 -12.09 -3.23
CA THR A 572 12.31 -11.11 -2.94
C THR A 572 13.45 -11.76 -2.20
N ALA A 573 14.64 -11.23 -2.37
CA ALA A 573 15.81 -11.59 -1.59
C ALA A 573 16.65 -10.36 -1.29
N SER A 574 17.20 -10.26 -0.09
CA SER A 574 18.19 -9.23 0.23
C SER A 574 19.33 -9.79 1.06
N LEU A 575 20.51 -9.27 0.82
CA LEU A 575 21.72 -9.54 1.56
C LEU A 575 22.16 -8.24 2.23
N ASP A 576 22.16 -8.21 3.55
CA ASP A 576 22.46 -7.06 4.39
C ASP A 576 23.76 -7.30 5.15
N TYR A 577 24.81 -6.56 4.79
CA TYR A 577 26.13 -6.60 5.46
C TYR A 577 26.28 -5.39 6.35
N LYS A 578 26.52 -5.62 7.65
CA LYS A 578 26.74 -4.59 8.68
C LYS A 578 28.11 -4.69 9.29
N PHE A 579 28.81 -3.56 9.32
CA PHE A 579 30.09 -3.44 10.03
C PHE A 579 30.03 -2.23 10.97
N THR A 580 30.30 -2.46 12.25
CA THR A 580 30.30 -1.41 13.27
C THR A 580 31.63 -1.37 14.00
N LYS A 581 32.23 -0.18 14.06
CA LYS A 581 33.47 0.04 14.81
C LYS A 581 33.41 1.40 15.52
N LYS A 582 33.30 1.40 16.85
CA LYS A 582 33.19 2.62 17.68
C LYS A 582 32.11 3.58 17.13
N ASN A 583 32.54 4.69 16.55
CA ASN A 583 31.68 5.77 16.03
C ASN A 583 31.41 5.69 14.53
N TYR A 584 31.74 4.57 13.89
CA TYR A 584 31.55 4.34 12.48
C TYR A 584 30.70 3.09 12.25
N ARG A 585 29.68 3.20 11.40
CA ARG A 585 28.87 2.09 10.94
C ARG A 585 28.79 2.10 9.41
N LEU A 586 29.09 0.97 8.80
CA LEU A 586 28.87 0.69 7.38
C LEU A 586 27.71 -0.30 7.28
N ASN A 587 26.76 -0.01 6.39
CA ASN A 587 25.72 -0.95 6.00
C ASN A 587 25.67 -1.03 4.47
N ALA A 588 25.74 -2.23 3.89
CA ALA A 588 25.64 -2.46 2.46
C ALA A 588 24.52 -3.48 2.22
N VAL A 589 23.51 -3.08 1.44
CA VAL A 589 22.34 -3.91 1.13
C VAL A 589 22.24 -4.12 -0.37
N PHE A 590 22.29 -5.39 -0.78
CA PHE A 590 21.90 -5.80 -2.12
C PHE A 590 20.51 -6.43 -2.05
N SER A 591 19.58 -6.01 -2.89
CA SER A 591 18.23 -6.56 -2.94
C SER A 591 17.81 -6.92 -4.37
N ALA A 592 17.03 -7.98 -4.48
CA ALA A 592 16.45 -8.47 -5.73
C ALA A 592 14.97 -8.74 -5.55
N SER A 593 14.16 -8.34 -6.53
CA SER A 593 12.71 -8.58 -6.58
C SER A 593 12.36 -9.28 -7.88
N TYR A 594 11.86 -10.50 -7.79
CA TYR A 594 11.40 -11.32 -8.91
C TYR A 594 9.88 -11.24 -9.03
N MET A 595 9.39 -10.96 -10.21
CA MET A 595 8.00 -11.05 -10.60
C MET A 595 7.85 -12.09 -11.69
N GLY A 596 7.03 -13.10 -11.45
CA GLY A 596 6.74 -14.16 -12.40
C GLY A 596 5.90 -13.69 -13.58
N ARG A 597 5.80 -14.55 -14.58
CA ARG A 597 5.01 -14.31 -15.80
C ARG A 597 3.54 -14.10 -15.47
N LYS A 598 2.92 -13.04 -16.03
CA LYS A 598 1.49 -12.76 -15.89
C LYS A 598 0.75 -13.18 -17.17
N LYS A 599 -0.39 -13.87 -17.01
CA LYS A 599 -1.28 -14.22 -18.11
C LYS A 599 -2.70 -13.84 -17.73
N PHE A 600 -3.33 -13.02 -18.57
CA PHE A 600 -4.74 -12.62 -18.38
C PHE A 600 -5.39 -12.36 -19.73
N ASP A 601 -6.73 -12.39 -19.75
CA ASP A 601 -7.51 -12.30 -20.96
C ASP A 601 -8.21 -10.93 -21.01
N VAL A 602 -8.18 -10.27 -22.14
CA VAL A 602 -8.76 -8.94 -22.38
C VAL A 602 -9.77 -9.04 -23.53
N GLN A 603 -10.97 -8.52 -23.29
CA GLN A 603 -11.99 -8.46 -24.33
C GLN A 603 -11.62 -7.44 -25.40
N ASP A 604 -11.81 -7.82 -26.63
CA ASP A 604 -11.59 -7.01 -27.84
C ASP A 604 -12.52 -7.47 -28.94
N ARG A 605 -12.46 -6.83 -30.08
CA ARG A 605 -13.18 -7.27 -31.29
C ARG A 605 -12.19 -7.77 -32.33
N VAL A 606 -12.41 -8.99 -32.82
CA VAL A 606 -11.60 -9.62 -33.87
C VAL A 606 -12.47 -9.79 -35.13
N PHE A 607 -11.91 -9.41 -36.27
CA PHE A 607 -12.53 -9.70 -37.57
C PHE A 607 -12.02 -11.06 -38.07
N VAL A 608 -12.93 -11.96 -38.39
CA VAL A 608 -12.64 -13.29 -38.95
C VAL A 608 -12.91 -13.22 -40.45
N GLU A 609 -11.88 -13.33 -41.27
CA GLU A 609 -11.97 -13.20 -42.74
C GLU A 609 -12.81 -14.31 -43.35
N GLU A 610 -12.72 -15.54 -42.82
CA GLU A 610 -13.46 -16.71 -43.31
C GLU A 610 -14.96 -16.55 -43.23
N ASP A 611 -15.46 -15.91 -42.17
CA ASP A 611 -16.87 -15.68 -41.94
C ASP A 611 -17.33 -14.28 -42.39
N ASN A 612 -16.38 -13.43 -42.77
CA ASN A 612 -16.56 -12.01 -43.04
C ASN A 612 -17.36 -11.30 -41.94
N LYS A 613 -17.04 -11.61 -40.66
CA LYS A 613 -17.72 -11.10 -39.47
C LYS A 613 -16.75 -10.68 -38.39
N SER A 614 -17.19 -9.72 -37.60
CA SER A 614 -16.51 -9.33 -36.36
C SER A 614 -17.13 -10.01 -35.16
N TYR A 615 -16.30 -10.55 -34.30
CA TYR A 615 -16.71 -11.20 -33.05
C TYR A 615 -16.12 -10.45 -31.84
N ASP A 616 -16.90 -10.36 -30.79
CA ASP A 616 -16.38 -9.96 -29.48
C ASP A 616 -15.62 -11.17 -28.89
N ALA A 617 -14.34 -11.02 -28.71
CA ALA A 617 -13.45 -12.12 -28.35
C ALA A 617 -12.42 -11.68 -27.31
N TYR A 618 -11.83 -12.64 -26.60
CA TYR A 618 -10.77 -12.40 -25.62
C TYR A 618 -9.40 -12.75 -26.21
N PHE A 619 -8.47 -11.78 -26.19
CA PHE A 619 -7.08 -12.09 -26.49
C PHE A 619 -6.29 -12.30 -25.21
N ARG A 620 -5.31 -13.22 -25.25
CA ARG A 620 -4.43 -13.52 -24.13
C ARG A 620 -3.27 -12.53 -24.10
N CYS A 621 -3.17 -11.79 -23.00
CA CYS A 621 -1.98 -11.03 -22.64
C CYS A 621 -1.01 -11.94 -21.93
N ASP A 622 0.25 -11.93 -22.35
CA ASP A 622 1.33 -12.75 -21.79
C ASP A 622 2.54 -11.85 -21.52
N LEU A 623 2.64 -11.38 -20.28
CA LEU A 623 3.72 -10.50 -19.84
C LEU A 623 4.87 -11.32 -19.26
N PRO A 624 6.11 -11.11 -19.74
CA PRO A 624 7.26 -11.90 -19.29
C PRO A 624 7.60 -11.63 -17.83
N GLN A 625 8.24 -12.58 -17.19
CA GLN A 625 8.84 -12.43 -15.89
C GLN A 625 10.02 -11.46 -15.93
N TYR A 626 10.31 -10.84 -14.78
CA TYR A 626 11.46 -9.94 -14.65
C TYR A 626 12.07 -9.97 -13.24
N VAL A 627 13.29 -9.45 -13.13
CA VAL A 627 13.99 -9.22 -11.86
C VAL A 627 14.48 -7.79 -11.83
N LEU A 628 14.22 -7.09 -10.71
CA LEU A 628 14.80 -5.79 -10.40
C LEU A 628 15.80 -5.96 -9.28
N CYS A 629 17.03 -5.45 -9.47
CA CYS A 629 18.09 -5.52 -8.47
C CYS A 629 18.53 -4.12 -8.08
N ASN A 630 18.73 -3.91 -6.77
CA ASN A 630 19.17 -2.64 -6.21
C ASN A 630 20.38 -2.86 -5.28
N LEU A 631 21.22 -1.83 -5.15
CA LEU A 631 22.35 -1.80 -4.23
C LEU A 631 22.35 -0.46 -3.50
N SER A 632 22.52 -0.49 -2.19
CA SER A 632 22.78 0.69 -1.39
C SER A 632 23.94 0.47 -0.41
N VAL A 633 24.74 1.52 -0.21
CA VAL A 633 25.84 1.51 0.75
C VAL A 633 25.72 2.77 1.60
N SER A 634 25.50 2.60 2.89
CA SER A 634 25.39 3.69 3.85
C SER A 634 26.54 3.69 4.84
N GLN A 635 27.02 4.88 5.17
CA GLN A 635 28.08 5.12 6.15
C GLN A 635 27.56 6.11 7.19
N THR A 636 27.57 5.71 8.46
CA THR A 636 27.16 6.57 9.57
C THR A 636 28.36 6.94 10.41
N PHE A 637 28.53 8.23 10.63
CA PHE A 637 29.63 8.80 11.40
C PHE A 637 29.11 9.37 12.73
N TYR A 638 29.71 8.95 13.84
CA TYR A 638 29.41 9.43 15.20
C TYR A 638 27.92 9.33 15.59
N ASN A 639 27.13 8.47 14.94
CA ASN A 639 25.66 8.41 15.03
C ASN A 639 24.95 9.76 14.77
N LYS A 640 25.58 10.64 14.00
CA LYS A 640 25.10 12.02 13.75
C LYS A 640 24.84 12.31 12.28
N VAL A 641 25.68 11.80 11.42
CA VAL A 641 25.61 12.02 9.97
C VAL A 641 25.66 10.68 9.27
N LYS A 642 24.72 10.45 8.37
CA LYS A 642 24.67 9.25 7.54
C LYS A 642 24.68 9.66 6.07
N LEU A 643 25.66 9.13 5.32
CA LEU A 643 25.76 9.24 3.87
C LEU A 643 25.38 7.91 3.27
N THR A 644 24.45 7.91 2.30
CA THR A 644 24.06 6.71 1.56
C THR A 644 24.22 6.96 0.07
N LEU A 645 24.82 6.01 -0.63
CA LEU A 645 24.87 5.93 -2.09
C LEU A 645 24.07 4.73 -2.53
N GLY A 646 23.28 4.88 -3.59
CA GLY A 646 22.48 3.76 -4.07
C GLY A 646 22.29 3.76 -5.58
N VAL A 647 22.01 2.57 -6.09
CA VAL A 647 21.64 2.34 -7.49
C VAL A 647 20.45 1.42 -7.53
N ASP A 648 19.33 1.91 -8.07
CA ASP A 648 18.13 1.13 -8.32
C ASP A 648 18.18 0.56 -9.74
N ASN A 649 17.61 -0.63 -9.94
CA ASN A 649 17.55 -1.33 -11.21
C ASN A 649 18.92 -1.41 -11.91
N ILE A 650 19.88 -2.03 -11.22
CA ILE A 650 21.31 -2.10 -11.63
C ILE A 650 21.48 -2.66 -13.05
N PHE A 651 20.65 -3.65 -13.44
CA PHE A 651 20.71 -4.30 -14.75
C PHE A 651 19.91 -3.60 -15.83
N ASN A 652 19.43 -2.39 -15.56
CA ASN A 652 18.72 -1.53 -16.54
C ASN A 652 17.52 -2.24 -17.20
N TYR A 653 16.73 -2.97 -16.41
CA TYR A 653 15.53 -3.59 -16.93
C TYR A 653 14.51 -2.52 -17.35
N VAL A 654 14.08 -2.58 -18.61
CA VAL A 654 12.97 -1.78 -19.15
C VAL A 654 12.05 -2.75 -19.90
N PRO A 655 10.73 -2.73 -19.65
CA PRO A 655 9.81 -3.61 -20.36
C PRO A 655 9.88 -3.39 -21.87
N LYS A 656 10.05 -4.46 -22.64
CA LYS A 656 10.17 -4.40 -24.11
C LYS A 656 8.82 -4.52 -24.82
N THR A 657 7.82 -5.07 -24.16
CA THR A 657 6.50 -5.31 -24.73
C THR A 657 5.46 -4.53 -23.94
N LEU A 658 5.08 -3.40 -24.48
CA LEU A 658 3.86 -2.74 -24.12
C LEU A 658 2.85 -3.15 -25.18
N GLY A 659 2.10 -4.20 -24.98
CA GLY A 659 1.02 -4.61 -25.86
C GLY A 659 -0.05 -3.52 -26.03
N SER A 660 -1.24 -3.87 -26.47
CA SER A 660 -2.39 -2.94 -26.62
C SER A 660 -2.52 -1.99 -25.42
N GLY A 661 -3.16 -0.83 -25.58
CA GLY A 661 -3.30 0.19 -24.52
C GLY A 661 -3.67 -0.34 -23.14
N ILE A 662 -4.31 -1.51 -23.04
CA ILE A 662 -4.70 -2.16 -21.78
C ILE A 662 -3.52 -2.87 -21.10
N THR A 663 -2.55 -3.41 -21.86
CA THR A 663 -1.38 -4.07 -21.27
C THR A 663 -0.42 -3.08 -20.61
N MET A 664 -0.43 -1.81 -21.01
CA MET A 664 0.37 -0.74 -20.41
C MET A 664 0.08 -0.55 -18.91
N PHE A 665 -1.13 -0.86 -18.46
CA PHE A 665 -1.52 -0.77 -17.06
C PHE A 665 -0.96 -1.89 -16.17
N ASN A 666 -0.36 -2.93 -16.79
CA ASN A 666 0.05 -4.14 -16.10
C ASN A 666 1.56 -4.40 -16.17
N VAL A 667 2.33 -3.51 -16.79
CA VAL A 667 3.79 -3.58 -16.84
C VAL A 667 4.42 -2.57 -15.89
N PRO A 668 5.58 -2.86 -15.29
CA PRO A 668 6.25 -1.91 -14.41
C PRO A 668 6.71 -0.69 -15.20
N ALA A 669 6.30 0.51 -14.74
CA ALA A 669 6.79 1.76 -15.25
C ALA A 669 8.15 2.08 -14.60
N THR A 670 9.22 1.83 -15.33
CA THR A 670 10.59 2.08 -14.87
C THR A 670 11.40 2.83 -15.91
N PRO A 671 12.14 3.89 -15.49
CA PRO A 671 13.05 4.60 -16.39
C PRO A 671 14.37 3.84 -16.63
N GLY A 672 14.52 2.62 -16.12
CA GLY A 672 15.76 1.86 -16.11
C GLY A 672 16.61 2.16 -14.87
N THR A 673 17.93 2.16 -15.03
CA THR A 673 18.86 2.39 -13.91
C THR A 673 18.76 3.81 -13.38
N ARG A 674 18.70 3.94 -12.04
CA ARG A 674 18.71 5.22 -11.34
C ARG A 674 19.77 5.23 -10.23
N GLY A 675 20.70 6.19 -10.29
CA GLY A 675 21.67 6.46 -9.22
C GLY A 675 21.14 7.53 -8.26
N TRP A 676 21.50 7.43 -6.97
CA TRP A 676 21.10 8.41 -5.98
C TRP A 676 22.11 8.54 -4.83
N VAL A 677 22.10 9.72 -4.21
CA VAL A 677 22.85 10.03 -2.99
C VAL A 677 21.92 10.61 -1.95
N GLN A 678 22.12 10.23 -0.68
CA GLN A 678 21.31 10.69 0.45
C GLN A 678 22.21 11.11 1.60
N LEU A 679 21.89 12.23 2.21
CA LEU A 679 22.56 12.74 3.41
C LEU A 679 21.53 12.95 4.52
N GLU A 680 21.77 12.37 5.69
CA GLU A 680 20.90 12.45 6.86
C GLU A 680 21.66 13.01 8.05
N PHE A 681 20.97 13.82 8.86
CA PHE A 681 21.46 14.44 10.06
C PHE A 681 20.57 14.07 11.25
N MET A 682 21.15 13.46 12.27
CA MET A 682 20.53 13.12 13.56
C MET A 682 21.00 14.15 14.59
N LEU A 683 20.21 15.23 14.76
CA LEU A 683 20.63 16.43 15.48
C LEU A 683 20.37 16.37 16.99
N ASP A 684 19.54 15.47 17.47
CA ASP A 684 19.25 15.30 18.90
C ASP A 684 20.50 15.02 19.73
N ASP A 685 21.42 14.18 19.25
CA ASP A 685 22.68 13.88 19.92
C ASP A 685 23.65 15.08 19.90
N VAL A 686 23.60 15.92 18.88
CA VAL A 686 24.40 17.15 18.81
C VAL A 686 23.96 18.13 19.89
N ILE A 687 22.65 18.36 20.01
CA ILE A 687 22.06 19.29 20.96
C ILE A 687 22.31 18.84 22.40
N ASN A 688 22.15 17.53 22.67
CA ASN A 688 22.44 16.96 23.99
C ASN A 688 23.94 17.06 24.35
N SER A 689 24.85 16.94 23.37
CA SER A 689 26.26 17.11 23.57
C SER A 689 26.67 18.55 23.87
N LEU A 690 25.99 19.52 23.28
CA LEU A 690 26.18 20.95 23.55
C LEU A 690 25.68 21.36 24.96
N ARG A 691 24.54 20.75 25.40
CA ARG A 691 24.01 20.97 26.76
C ARG A 691 24.88 20.40 27.87
N LYS A 692 25.56 19.27 27.62
CA LYS A 692 26.50 18.67 28.58
C LYS A 692 27.84 19.44 28.72
N LYS A 693 28.14 20.36 27.77
CA LYS A 693 29.35 21.20 27.81
C LYS A 693 29.09 22.57 28.48
N LYS A 694 27.87 22.92 28.80
CA LYS A 694 27.46 24.04 29.66
C LYS A 694 27.16 23.50 31.07
#